data_a6db5221c4f8b250dde7dd4eec8ffc84
#
_entry.id   a6db5221c4f8b250dde7dd4eec8ffc84
#
_cell.length_a   1.000
_cell.length_b   1.000
_cell.length_c   1.000
_cell.angle_alpha   90.00
_cell.angle_beta   90.00
_cell.angle_gamma   90.00
#
_symmetry.space_group_name_H-M   'P 1'
#
loop_
_entity.id
_entity.type
_entity.pdbx_description
1 polymer ?
#
loop_
_entity_poly.entity_id
_entity_poly.type
_entity_poly.pdbx_seq_one_letter_code
_entity_poly.pdbx_strand_id
1 'polypeptide(L)'
;MPSPSPGHNYPFGTPGPANMSPGLNARFHMGPPSPMTLHYGPAPRHQARRYKTTKKVTLTQGNLVLDCPVPTKLLDVLPRKDSDEFTMMRYTAVTCDPNEFSKERYTIRPKMLNRETELFIVMTMYNEDEILFCRTMHGVMKNISHLCARDRSKTWGADGWKKIVVCIVADGRYKVSPRVLSVLAMMGVYQDGIAKNHVGGREVQAHLYEYTAQLSIDPDLKVKGADRKIPPVQILFCLKEQNKKKLNSHRWFFNAFGPLLNPNVCVLLDVGTKPGNTSIYHLWKAFDVNKHLGGACGEIRAMTGTAGVNLLNPLVAAQNFEYKMSNILDKPMESVFGYISVLPGAFSAYRYKALLNDAQGRGPLTSYFKGENPSGDADNIFSANMYLAEDRILCFELVAKRGGEWLLKYVKSAVGETDVPDSVPEFISQRRRWLNGSFFAAIYALVHCMDIWRSDHNFLRKMWFHLEFFYNFISIVFSWFAIGNMYLTFYYLARSLARPEIDPFGHGIGEKIYEAMSYLYVFLICGQFISSMGNRPQGSKAMYTLSMLLFGVIMGYMLFAATYITTRSIQAALKEFEHSQQSWEVFQTIVKNAAFRDIVLSLLSTYGLYILMSILYLDPWHMITSFIQYLFMMPSYVNILNVYAFCNTHDVSWGTKGDNSVHTDLGEAKKSDGQVVEVEVPITSADINEAYDAAITELSQKKPEVHQSRSAATKQDDYYRNFRTRLVLAWMGSNGLLVAGISSTRLQDTLTLADGSNAYLAAIMWSVFGLSFFRFVGSITYLFLSLFSH
;
A
#
# COMPACT_ATOMS: atom_id res chain seq x y z
N MET A 1 -51.88 25.23 10.74
CA MET A 1 -52.27 26.60 11.15
C MET A 1 -50.99 27.26 11.60
N PRO A 2 -50.77 28.59 11.38
CA PRO A 2 -50.32 29.10 10.10
C PRO A 2 -48.96 29.86 10.27
N SER A 3 -48.32 30.09 9.14
CA SER A 3 -47.30 31.15 8.94
C SER A 3 -47.88 32.57 9.30
N PRO A 4 -47.09 33.65 9.34
CA PRO A 4 -46.54 34.21 8.11
C PRO A 4 -45.19 34.93 8.21
N SER A 5 -44.57 35.13 7.03
CA SER A 5 -43.64 36.21 6.72
C SER A 5 -44.32 37.61 6.72
N PRO A 6 -43.57 38.75 6.73
CA PRO A 6 -43.16 39.46 5.54
C PRO A 6 -41.76 40.06 5.64
N GLY A 7 -41.06 40.30 4.66
CA GLY A 7 -40.87 41.05 3.46
C GLY A 7 -40.80 42.56 3.62
N HIS A 8 -39.63 43.20 3.24
CA HIS A 8 -39.55 44.55 2.64
C HIS A 8 -38.11 44.80 2.11
N ASN A 9 -37.98 44.88 0.83
CA ASN A 9 -37.87 46.06 -0.07
C ASN A 9 -36.67 46.96 0.09
N TYR A 10 -35.93 47.04 -1.01
CA TYR A 10 -34.96 48.11 -1.38
C TYR A 10 -35.60 49.50 -1.47
N PRO A 11 -34.81 50.61 -1.48
CA PRO A 11 -34.55 51.22 -2.77
C PRO A 11 -33.14 51.81 -2.97
N PHE A 12 -32.81 51.96 -4.24
CA PHE A 12 -31.73 52.73 -4.87
C PHE A 12 -31.76 54.20 -4.52
N GLY A 13 -30.55 54.83 -4.53
CA GLY A 13 -30.38 56.28 -4.54
C GLY A 13 -28.96 56.66 -4.94
N THR A 14 -28.82 57.21 -6.14
CA THR A 14 -27.61 57.80 -6.70
C THR A 14 -27.35 59.24 -6.20
N PRO A 15 -26.10 59.70 -6.21
CA PRO A 15 -25.72 60.99 -5.65
C PRO A 15 -25.59 62.10 -6.71
N GLY A 16 -25.85 63.33 -6.35
CA GLY A 16 -25.52 64.52 -7.07
C GLY A 16 -24.66 65.48 -6.24
N PRO A 17 -24.07 66.47 -6.85
CA PRO A 17 -22.81 67.10 -6.38
C PRO A 17 -22.95 68.46 -5.75
N ALA A 18 -21.77 68.94 -5.28
CA ALA A 18 -21.37 70.35 -4.97
C ALA A 18 -21.67 70.88 -3.59
N ASN A 19 -20.73 71.43 -2.88
CA ASN A 19 -20.22 72.86 -3.11
C ASN A 19 -19.10 73.20 -2.14
N MET A 20 -18.28 74.12 -2.66
CA MET A 20 -17.09 74.79 -2.07
C MET A 20 -17.39 75.77 -0.92
N SER A 21 -16.44 75.86 -0.02
CA SER A 21 -15.63 77.04 0.33
C SER A 21 -15.58 77.38 1.81
N PRO A 22 -14.74 78.32 2.30
CA PRO A 22 -13.31 78.13 2.57
C PRO A 22 -12.93 78.56 4.00
N GLY A 23 -11.71 78.28 4.38
CA GLY A 23 -11.03 79.18 5.34
C GLY A 23 -10.40 78.51 6.56
N LEU A 24 -9.17 78.55 6.67
CA LEU A 24 -8.32 79.26 7.62
C LEU A 24 -6.95 78.60 7.85
N ASN A 25 -5.94 79.40 7.70
CA ASN A 25 -4.53 79.14 7.90
C ASN A 25 -4.17 78.50 9.24
N ALA A 26 -3.34 77.45 9.22
CA ALA A 26 -2.38 77.18 10.27
C ALA A 26 -1.06 76.69 9.64
N ARG A 27 -0.01 77.45 9.79
CA ARG A 27 1.40 77.13 9.46
C ARG A 27 1.84 75.96 10.33
N PHE A 28 2.27 74.85 9.70
CA PHE A 28 3.09 73.84 10.37
C PHE A 28 4.38 73.55 9.58
N HIS A 29 5.48 73.50 10.33
CA HIS A 29 6.84 73.31 9.89
C HIS A 29 6.99 72.09 8.98
N MET A 30 7.63 72.21 7.85
CA MET A 30 8.10 71.16 6.97
C MET A 30 9.29 70.46 7.60
N GLY A 31 9.10 69.19 7.96
CA GLY A 31 10.15 68.21 8.08
C GLY A 31 10.47 67.60 6.69
N PRO A 32 11.65 66.99 6.47
CA PRO A 32 12.04 66.49 5.16
C PRO A 32 11.05 65.40 4.70
N PRO A 33 10.77 65.27 3.37
CA PRO A 33 9.79 64.32 2.86
C PRO A 33 10.27 62.87 3.08
N SER A 34 9.48 62.09 3.82
CA SER A 34 9.64 60.65 3.87
C SER A 34 9.47 60.06 2.47
N PRO A 35 10.25 59.04 2.06
CA PRO A 35 10.05 58.41 0.76
C PRO A 35 8.64 57.90 0.68
N MET A 36 7.87 58.36 -0.30
CA MET A 36 6.56 57.85 -0.66
C MET A 36 6.73 56.34 -0.99
N THR A 37 6.32 55.47 -0.11
CA THR A 37 6.04 54.08 -0.46
C THR A 37 4.82 54.07 -1.38
N LEU A 38 5.07 54.01 -2.68
CA LEU A 38 4.05 53.71 -3.67
C LEU A 38 3.51 52.32 -3.37
N HIS A 39 2.35 52.24 -2.68
CA HIS A 39 1.58 51.03 -2.65
C HIS A 39 1.02 50.81 -4.04
N TYR A 40 1.74 50.01 -4.83
CA TYR A 40 1.15 49.40 -6.01
C TYR A 40 0.03 48.49 -5.48
N GLY A 41 -1.21 48.73 -5.90
CA GLY A 41 -2.32 47.82 -5.71
C GLY A 41 -1.95 46.42 -6.25
N PRO A 42 -2.69 45.36 -5.87
CA PRO A 42 -2.39 44.03 -6.36
C PRO A 42 -2.22 44.08 -7.88
N ALA A 43 -1.05 43.61 -8.36
CA ALA A 43 -0.75 43.59 -9.77
C ALA A 43 -1.95 42.99 -10.50
N PRO A 44 -2.49 43.58 -11.56
CA PRO A 44 -3.57 43.01 -12.31
C PRO A 44 -3.13 41.60 -12.68
N ARG A 45 -3.89 40.59 -12.27
CA ARG A 45 -3.69 39.23 -12.73
C ARG A 45 -3.96 39.24 -14.23
N HIS A 46 -2.92 39.54 -15.02
CA HIS A 46 -2.96 39.22 -16.42
C HIS A 46 -3.10 37.69 -16.49
N GLN A 47 -4.30 37.22 -16.75
CA GLN A 47 -4.43 35.90 -17.34
C GLN A 47 -3.63 35.98 -18.64
N ALA A 48 -2.46 35.32 -18.63
CA ALA A 48 -1.65 35.22 -19.81
C ALA A 48 -2.53 34.67 -20.93
N ARG A 49 -2.77 35.45 -21.97
CA ARG A 49 -3.45 34.96 -23.17
C ARG A 49 -2.48 33.94 -23.79
N ARG A 50 -2.75 32.66 -23.56
CA ARG A 50 -2.02 31.59 -24.25
C ARG A 50 -2.33 31.67 -25.74
N TYR A 51 -1.39 32.15 -26.51
CA TYR A 51 -1.49 32.16 -27.97
C TYR A 51 -1.26 30.72 -28.45
N LYS A 52 -2.34 30.02 -28.73
CA LYS A 52 -2.26 28.71 -29.39
C LYS A 52 -2.02 28.94 -30.88
N THR A 53 -0.89 28.47 -31.38
CA THR A 53 -0.56 28.50 -32.81
C THR A 53 -0.98 27.18 -33.45
N THR A 54 -1.72 27.24 -34.56
CA THR A 54 -2.08 26.04 -35.32
C THR A 54 -0.88 25.55 -36.10
N LYS A 55 -0.44 24.33 -35.83
CA LYS A 55 0.64 23.65 -36.54
C LYS A 55 0.11 22.45 -37.31
N LYS A 56 0.50 22.32 -38.58
CA LYS A 56 0.25 21.11 -39.38
C LYS A 56 1.34 20.08 -39.04
N VAL A 57 0.95 18.91 -38.55
CA VAL A 57 1.84 17.83 -38.14
C VAL A 57 1.50 16.58 -38.91
N THR A 58 2.50 15.95 -39.51
CA THR A 58 2.35 14.66 -40.17
C THR A 58 2.26 13.55 -39.15
N LEU A 59 1.28 12.66 -39.27
CA LEU A 59 1.13 11.51 -38.39
C LEU A 59 2.29 10.53 -38.62
N THR A 60 2.95 10.14 -37.53
CA THR A 60 4.00 9.12 -37.56
C THR A 60 3.36 7.74 -37.56
N GLN A 61 3.39 7.03 -38.69
CA GLN A 61 2.75 5.71 -38.88
C GLN A 61 1.25 5.72 -38.49
N GLY A 62 0.57 6.84 -38.73
CA GLY A 62 -0.84 7.02 -38.38
C GLY A 62 -1.12 7.55 -36.96
N ASN A 63 -0.11 7.74 -36.15
CA ASN A 63 -0.18 8.16 -34.75
C ASN A 63 0.28 9.61 -34.58
N LEU A 64 -0.38 10.36 -33.68
CA LEU A 64 0.03 11.71 -33.35
C LEU A 64 1.22 11.68 -32.40
N VAL A 65 2.37 12.11 -32.91
CA VAL A 65 3.62 12.23 -32.16
C VAL A 65 4.17 13.65 -32.33
N LEU A 66 4.51 14.31 -31.23
CA LEU A 66 5.02 15.67 -31.22
C LEU A 66 6.35 15.70 -30.46
N ASP A 67 7.38 16.25 -31.08
CA ASP A 67 8.61 16.63 -30.39
C ASP A 67 8.49 18.11 -30.03
N CYS A 68 8.49 18.40 -28.74
CA CYS A 68 8.27 19.72 -28.14
C CYS A 68 9.55 20.19 -27.47
N PRO A 69 10.03 21.41 -27.75
CA PRO A 69 11.23 21.92 -27.12
C PRO A 69 11.00 22.08 -25.62
N VAL A 70 12.01 21.74 -24.85
CA VAL A 70 12.04 21.93 -23.39
C VAL A 70 12.20 23.43 -23.09
N PRO A 71 11.59 23.97 -22.01
CA PRO A 71 11.69 25.39 -21.65
C PRO A 71 13.15 25.87 -21.56
N THR A 72 13.46 27.03 -22.16
CA THR A 72 14.83 27.56 -22.18
C THR A 72 15.38 27.80 -20.78
N LYS A 73 14.54 28.28 -19.85
CA LYS A 73 14.92 28.44 -18.43
C LYS A 73 15.37 27.15 -17.76
N LEU A 74 14.74 26.01 -18.14
CA LEU A 74 15.20 24.72 -17.65
C LEU A 74 16.51 24.31 -18.33
N LEU A 75 16.62 24.49 -19.66
CA LEU A 75 17.85 24.19 -20.40
C LEU A 75 19.07 24.97 -19.87
N ASP A 76 18.90 26.20 -19.40
CA ASP A 76 20.00 27.03 -18.89
C ASP A 76 20.69 26.39 -17.69
N VAL A 77 19.98 25.66 -16.85
CA VAL A 77 20.50 25.00 -15.64
C VAL A 77 20.91 23.53 -15.85
N LEU A 78 20.61 22.95 -17.01
CA LEU A 78 20.93 21.53 -17.28
C LEU A 78 22.39 21.39 -17.76
N PRO A 79 23.11 20.35 -17.28
CA PRO A 79 24.49 20.10 -17.67
C PRO A 79 24.63 19.53 -19.09
N ARG A 80 23.67 18.76 -19.59
CA ARG A 80 23.71 18.15 -20.93
C ARG A 80 22.65 18.78 -21.83
N LYS A 81 23.08 19.24 -23.01
CA LYS A 81 22.26 19.89 -24.04
C LYS A 81 22.68 19.46 -25.45
N ASP A 82 23.40 18.37 -25.53
CA ASP A 82 24.18 17.94 -26.70
C ASP A 82 23.33 17.15 -27.72
N SER A 83 22.10 16.79 -27.41
CA SER A 83 21.23 16.01 -28.28
C SER A 83 19.75 16.32 -28.10
N ASP A 84 18.93 15.94 -29.07
CA ASP A 84 17.46 16.06 -29.00
C ASP A 84 16.86 15.32 -27.81
N GLU A 85 17.56 14.31 -27.29
CA GLU A 85 17.16 13.60 -26.08
C GLU A 85 17.03 14.52 -24.86
N PHE A 86 17.90 15.53 -24.76
CA PHE A 86 17.93 16.46 -23.63
C PHE A 86 17.27 17.82 -23.92
N THR A 87 17.01 18.14 -25.21
CA THR A 87 16.43 19.40 -25.63
C THR A 87 14.98 19.31 -26.04
N MET A 88 14.50 18.11 -26.35
CA MET A 88 13.14 17.86 -26.82
C MET A 88 12.42 16.85 -25.94
N MET A 89 11.23 17.17 -25.48
CA MET A 89 10.26 16.26 -24.89
C MET A 89 9.37 15.69 -25.99
N ARG A 90 9.18 14.37 -25.99
CA ARG A 90 8.31 13.69 -26.96
C ARG A 90 6.95 13.44 -26.33
N TYR A 91 5.89 13.84 -27.01
CA TYR A 91 4.50 13.55 -26.66
C TYR A 91 3.89 12.60 -27.69
N THR A 92 3.16 11.59 -27.24
CA THR A 92 2.41 10.67 -28.08
C THR A 92 0.97 10.54 -27.56
N ALA A 93 0.00 10.79 -28.40
CA ALA A 93 -1.41 10.56 -28.10
C ALA A 93 -1.77 9.10 -28.46
N VAL A 94 -2.08 8.27 -27.48
CA VAL A 94 -2.35 6.84 -27.69
C VAL A 94 -3.85 6.60 -27.74
N THR A 95 -4.35 6.08 -28.87
CA THR A 95 -5.78 5.87 -29.12
C THR A 95 -6.20 4.39 -29.06
N CYS A 96 -5.32 3.49 -28.68
CA CYS A 96 -5.57 2.05 -28.62
C CYS A 96 -5.52 1.50 -27.19
N ASP A 97 -5.99 0.25 -27.03
CA ASP A 97 -5.82 -0.52 -25.78
C ASP A 97 -4.35 -0.88 -25.55
N PRO A 98 -3.88 -1.02 -24.30
CA PRO A 98 -2.51 -1.42 -24.00
C PRO A 98 -2.01 -2.67 -24.72
N ASN A 99 -2.87 -3.67 -24.95
CA ASN A 99 -2.51 -4.90 -25.63
C ASN A 99 -2.27 -4.72 -27.14
N GLU A 100 -2.74 -3.63 -27.71
CA GLU A 100 -2.66 -3.31 -29.14
C GLU A 100 -1.52 -2.33 -29.45
N PHE A 101 -0.87 -1.78 -28.44
CA PHE A 101 0.13 -0.73 -28.55
C PHE A 101 1.21 -1.04 -29.61
N SER A 102 1.78 -2.24 -29.58
CA SER A 102 2.79 -2.67 -30.55
C SER A 102 2.19 -2.99 -31.93
N LYS A 103 0.95 -3.48 -31.99
CA LYS A 103 0.25 -3.78 -33.25
C LYS A 103 -0.10 -2.51 -34.02
N GLU A 104 -0.53 -1.47 -33.29
CA GLU A 104 -0.80 -0.14 -33.85
C GLU A 104 0.47 0.69 -34.11
N ARG A 105 1.65 0.03 -34.08
CA ARG A 105 2.96 0.59 -34.41
C ARG A 105 3.40 1.79 -33.58
N TYR A 106 2.90 1.89 -32.35
CA TYR A 106 3.46 2.84 -31.40
C TYR A 106 4.89 2.43 -31.01
N THR A 107 5.73 3.42 -30.77
CA THR A 107 7.11 3.21 -30.31
C THR A 107 7.47 4.20 -29.20
N ILE A 108 8.53 3.89 -28.48
CA ILE A 108 9.03 4.72 -27.37
C ILE A 108 10.51 5.06 -27.60
N ARG A 109 10.95 6.20 -27.04
CA ARG A 109 12.28 6.78 -27.27
C ARG A 109 13.44 5.81 -26.97
N PRO A 110 13.49 5.04 -25.86
CA PRO A 110 14.58 4.09 -25.60
C PRO A 110 14.73 3.04 -26.70
N LYS A 111 13.61 2.56 -27.28
CA LYS A 111 13.62 1.63 -28.41
C LYS A 111 14.18 2.29 -29.68
N MET A 112 13.81 3.55 -29.94
CA MET A 112 14.34 4.31 -31.09
C MET A 112 15.84 4.56 -30.98
N LEU A 113 16.36 4.71 -29.75
CA LEU A 113 17.78 4.85 -29.45
C LEU A 113 18.54 3.50 -29.42
N ASN A 114 17.88 2.39 -29.74
CA ASN A 114 18.42 1.02 -29.69
C ASN A 114 19.10 0.69 -28.35
N ARG A 115 18.49 1.12 -27.23
CA ARG A 115 19.00 0.85 -25.87
C ARG A 115 18.45 -0.45 -25.33
N GLU A 116 19.35 -1.24 -24.75
CA GLU A 116 18.96 -2.41 -23.95
C GLU A 116 18.50 -1.96 -22.57
N THR A 117 17.35 -2.47 -22.12
CA THR A 117 16.78 -2.15 -20.81
C THR A 117 17.05 -3.28 -19.83
N GLU A 118 17.85 -3.01 -18.81
CA GLU A 118 18.11 -3.93 -17.71
C GLU A 118 17.05 -3.81 -16.61
N LEU A 119 16.74 -2.57 -16.22
CA LEU A 119 15.73 -2.25 -15.21
C LEU A 119 14.60 -1.42 -15.80
N PHE A 120 13.38 -1.88 -15.60
CA PHE A 120 12.17 -1.16 -15.92
C PHE A 120 11.36 -0.92 -14.64
N ILE A 121 11.26 0.32 -14.19
CA ILE A 121 10.66 0.70 -12.91
C ILE A 121 9.33 1.34 -13.17
N VAL A 122 8.24 0.83 -12.59
CA VAL A 122 6.95 1.51 -12.61
C VAL A 122 6.67 2.22 -11.29
N MET A 123 6.15 3.42 -11.38
CA MET A 123 5.58 4.20 -10.30
C MET A 123 4.10 4.41 -10.59
N THR A 124 3.23 3.71 -9.85
CA THR A 124 1.78 3.87 -10.00
C THR A 124 1.28 4.98 -9.10
N MET A 125 0.45 5.87 -9.66
CA MET A 125 -0.15 6.99 -8.93
C MET A 125 -1.60 7.20 -9.32
N TYR A 126 -2.36 7.80 -8.42
CA TYR A 126 -3.77 8.13 -8.59
C TYR A 126 -4.05 9.59 -8.22
N ASN A 127 -4.08 9.93 -6.94
CA ASN A 127 -4.38 11.27 -6.45
C ASN A 127 -3.42 11.70 -5.31
N GLU A 128 -2.28 11.07 -5.24
CA GLU A 128 -1.23 11.41 -4.29
C GLU A 128 -0.76 12.85 -4.50
N ASP A 129 -0.28 13.47 -3.43
CA ASP A 129 0.23 14.83 -3.47
C ASP A 129 1.68 14.90 -3.98
N GLU A 130 2.15 16.14 -4.17
CA GLU A 130 3.49 16.42 -4.67
C GLU A 130 4.60 15.94 -3.73
N ILE A 131 4.36 15.91 -2.41
CA ILE A 131 5.37 15.51 -1.42
C ILE A 131 5.58 14.00 -1.49
N LEU A 132 4.48 13.22 -1.58
CA LEU A 132 4.52 11.76 -1.75
C LEU A 132 5.18 11.39 -3.07
N PHE A 133 4.83 12.09 -4.15
CA PHE A 133 5.44 11.88 -5.46
C PHE A 133 6.95 12.17 -5.44
N CYS A 134 7.36 13.35 -4.95
CA CYS A 134 8.77 13.74 -4.85
C CYS A 134 9.56 12.76 -3.97
N ARG A 135 8.97 12.28 -2.88
CA ARG A 135 9.58 11.29 -1.98
C ARG A 135 9.97 10.01 -2.73
N THR A 136 9.05 9.45 -3.50
CA THR A 136 9.29 8.23 -4.27
C THR A 136 10.26 8.48 -5.42
N MET A 137 10.02 9.52 -6.23
CA MET A 137 10.84 9.83 -7.40
C MET A 137 12.28 10.17 -7.03
N HIS A 138 12.49 11.01 -6.00
CA HIS A 138 13.82 11.32 -5.50
C HIS A 138 14.55 10.07 -4.95
N GLY A 139 13.82 9.18 -4.26
CA GLY A 139 14.35 7.89 -3.81
C GLY A 139 14.80 7.00 -4.98
N VAL A 140 14.00 6.92 -6.05
CA VAL A 140 14.37 6.19 -7.28
C VAL A 140 15.60 6.79 -7.93
N MET A 141 15.66 8.11 -8.09
CA MET A 141 16.81 8.79 -8.69
C MET A 141 18.10 8.59 -7.89
N LYS A 142 18.02 8.56 -6.55
CA LYS A 142 19.16 8.19 -5.69
C LYS A 142 19.65 6.75 -5.92
N ASN A 143 18.72 5.81 -6.08
CA ASN A 143 19.07 4.43 -6.40
C ASN A 143 19.75 4.34 -7.78
N ILE A 144 19.27 5.07 -8.78
CA ILE A 144 19.89 5.13 -10.11
C ILE A 144 21.28 5.73 -9.99
N SER A 145 21.46 6.80 -9.21
CA SER A 145 22.78 7.37 -8.90
C SER A 145 23.73 6.33 -8.29
N HIS A 146 23.24 5.52 -7.35
CA HIS A 146 24.03 4.45 -6.76
C HIS A 146 24.44 3.39 -7.78
N LEU A 147 23.53 3.01 -8.68
CA LEU A 147 23.83 2.07 -9.77
C LEU A 147 24.90 2.63 -10.73
N CYS A 148 24.78 3.90 -11.11
CA CYS A 148 25.74 4.59 -11.98
C CYS A 148 27.12 4.78 -11.33
N ALA A 149 27.21 4.83 -10.01
CA ALA A 149 28.47 4.95 -9.27
C ALA A 149 29.27 3.63 -9.15
N ARG A 150 28.77 2.52 -9.72
CA ARG A 150 29.39 1.20 -9.60
C ARG A 150 30.34 0.88 -10.76
N ASP A 151 31.51 1.48 -10.76
CA ASP A 151 32.47 1.37 -11.85
C ASP A 151 33.03 -0.05 -12.09
N ARG A 152 33.00 -0.90 -11.05
CA ARG A 152 33.49 -2.30 -11.16
C ARG A 152 32.41 -3.30 -11.59
N SER A 153 31.21 -2.86 -11.86
CA SER A 153 30.12 -3.73 -12.29
C SER A 153 30.20 -4.00 -13.80
N LYS A 154 29.94 -5.25 -14.22
CA LYS A 154 29.80 -5.59 -15.64
C LYS A 154 28.56 -4.95 -16.29
N THR A 155 27.54 -4.67 -15.52
CA THR A 155 26.24 -4.17 -16.01
C THR A 155 26.12 -2.66 -15.81
N TRP A 156 26.59 -2.14 -14.67
CA TRP A 156 26.44 -0.75 -14.26
C TRP A 156 27.73 0.06 -14.47
N GLY A 157 27.68 1.32 -14.19
CA GLY A 157 28.77 2.28 -14.35
C GLY A 157 28.21 3.65 -14.79
N ALA A 158 29.05 4.60 -15.17
CA ALA A 158 28.67 5.98 -15.51
C ALA A 158 27.53 6.07 -16.54
N ASP A 159 27.47 5.17 -17.50
CA ASP A 159 26.42 5.06 -18.52
C ASP A 159 25.26 4.10 -18.14
N GLY A 160 25.24 3.58 -16.93
CA GLY A 160 24.23 2.65 -16.44
C GLY A 160 22.81 3.20 -16.52
N TRP A 161 22.62 4.52 -16.46
CA TRP A 161 21.32 5.18 -16.62
C TRP A 161 20.64 4.88 -17.97
N LYS A 162 21.41 4.62 -19.03
CA LYS A 162 20.89 4.27 -20.36
C LYS A 162 20.16 2.91 -20.36
N LYS A 163 20.43 2.06 -19.37
CA LYS A 163 19.81 0.73 -19.19
C LYS A 163 18.60 0.76 -18.24
N ILE A 164 18.18 1.93 -17.77
CA ILE A 164 17.09 2.09 -16.81
C ILE A 164 16.03 2.98 -17.43
N VAL A 165 14.77 2.52 -17.36
CA VAL A 165 13.61 3.30 -17.75
C VAL A 165 12.66 3.41 -16.55
N VAL A 166 12.26 4.62 -16.20
CA VAL A 166 11.27 4.89 -15.14
C VAL A 166 9.95 5.23 -15.80
N CYS A 167 8.94 4.41 -15.58
CA CYS A 167 7.59 4.57 -16.09
C CYS A 167 6.68 5.08 -14.97
N ILE A 168 6.15 6.29 -15.11
CA ILE A 168 5.15 6.85 -14.19
C ILE A 168 3.80 6.65 -14.84
N VAL A 169 2.89 5.89 -14.21
CA VAL A 169 1.55 5.65 -14.73
C VAL A 169 0.53 6.31 -13.81
N ALA A 170 -0.13 7.34 -14.30
CA ALA A 170 -1.15 8.09 -13.57
C ALA A 170 -2.54 7.63 -13.99
N ASP A 171 -3.36 7.22 -13.01
CA ASP A 171 -4.66 6.59 -13.23
C ASP A 171 -5.81 7.59 -13.27
N GLY A 172 -6.00 8.17 -14.44
CA GLY A 172 -7.04 9.15 -14.73
C GLY A 172 -6.56 10.60 -14.65
N ARG A 173 -6.56 11.30 -15.80
CA ARG A 173 -6.08 12.69 -15.94
C ARG A 173 -6.72 13.67 -14.94
N TYR A 174 -8.00 13.50 -14.66
CA TYR A 174 -8.74 14.36 -13.73
C TYR A 174 -8.50 14.08 -12.24
N LYS A 175 -7.76 13.00 -11.92
CA LYS A 175 -7.47 12.61 -10.54
C LYS A 175 -6.07 13.02 -10.09
N VAL A 176 -5.17 13.22 -11.02
CA VAL A 176 -3.80 13.63 -10.73
C VAL A 176 -3.78 15.03 -10.13
N SER A 177 -3.04 15.20 -9.02
CA SER A 177 -2.83 16.51 -8.41
C SER A 177 -2.17 17.48 -9.41
N PRO A 178 -2.73 18.69 -9.63
CA PRO A 178 -2.10 19.68 -10.48
C PRO A 178 -0.66 20.00 -10.06
N ARG A 179 -0.37 19.98 -8.76
CA ARG A 179 0.98 20.24 -8.23
C ARG A 179 1.96 19.12 -8.60
N VAL A 180 1.53 17.87 -8.75
CA VAL A 180 2.38 16.80 -9.29
C VAL A 180 2.70 17.04 -10.77
N LEU A 181 1.71 17.49 -11.56
CA LEU A 181 1.95 17.89 -12.95
C LEU A 181 2.95 19.07 -13.02
N SER A 182 2.87 20.02 -12.09
CA SER A 182 3.84 21.11 -11.98
C SER A 182 5.25 20.61 -11.63
N VAL A 183 5.39 19.60 -10.75
CA VAL A 183 6.69 18.94 -10.47
C VAL A 183 7.24 18.29 -11.74
N LEU A 184 6.42 17.54 -12.48
CA LEU A 184 6.83 16.90 -13.74
C LEU A 184 7.20 17.93 -14.81
N ALA A 185 6.49 19.07 -14.86
CA ALA A 185 6.84 20.18 -15.75
C ALA A 185 8.19 20.81 -15.39
N MET A 186 8.46 21.02 -14.10
CA MET A 186 9.78 21.51 -13.63
C MET A 186 10.92 20.54 -13.99
N MET A 187 10.64 19.22 -14.02
CA MET A 187 11.63 18.22 -14.45
C MET A 187 11.75 18.13 -15.98
N GLY A 188 10.94 18.85 -16.75
CA GLY A 188 10.90 18.82 -18.22
C GLY A 188 10.11 17.64 -18.81
N VAL A 189 9.46 16.82 -17.98
CA VAL A 189 8.74 15.61 -18.41
C VAL A 189 7.34 15.94 -18.92
N TYR A 190 6.72 17.00 -18.45
CA TYR A 190 5.35 17.36 -18.79
C TYR A 190 5.27 18.79 -19.33
N GLN A 191 4.40 19.01 -20.30
CA GLN A 191 4.04 20.34 -20.79
C GLN A 191 2.52 20.44 -20.92
N ASP A 192 1.95 21.49 -20.35
CA ASP A 192 0.51 21.74 -20.45
C ASP A 192 0.13 22.27 -21.84
N GLY A 193 -1.12 21.99 -22.26
CA GLY A 193 -1.68 22.47 -23.52
C GLY A 193 -1.34 21.66 -24.78
N ILE A 194 -0.48 20.63 -24.69
CA ILE A 194 -0.10 19.76 -25.81
C ILE A 194 -1.10 18.63 -26.04
N ALA A 195 -1.59 18.04 -24.95
CA ALA A 195 -2.47 16.88 -24.99
C ALA A 195 -3.79 17.16 -25.72
N LYS A 196 -4.33 16.12 -26.40
CA LYS A 196 -5.60 16.16 -27.14
C LYS A 196 -6.50 15.01 -26.74
N ASN A 197 -7.82 15.24 -26.62
CA ASN A 197 -8.80 14.19 -26.27
C ASN A 197 -9.07 13.25 -27.44
N HIS A 198 -8.98 13.74 -28.68
CA HIS A 198 -9.26 12.97 -29.90
C HIS A 198 -8.16 13.17 -30.93
N VAL A 199 -7.91 12.15 -31.72
CA VAL A 199 -7.00 12.19 -32.87
C VAL A 199 -7.70 11.52 -34.05
N GLY A 200 -8.03 12.30 -35.09
CA GLY A 200 -8.70 11.79 -36.30
C GLY A 200 -10.00 11.04 -36.00
N GLY A 201 -10.81 11.51 -35.03
CA GLY A 201 -12.08 10.92 -34.62
C GLY A 201 -11.97 9.74 -33.65
N ARG A 202 -10.74 9.34 -33.23
CA ARG A 202 -10.52 8.30 -32.21
C ARG A 202 -10.25 8.95 -30.86
N GLU A 203 -10.87 8.46 -29.79
CA GLU A 203 -10.61 8.89 -28.42
C GLU A 203 -9.20 8.49 -27.98
N VAL A 204 -8.53 9.40 -27.28
CA VAL A 204 -7.22 9.13 -26.68
C VAL A 204 -7.42 8.39 -25.36
N GLN A 205 -6.78 7.23 -25.22
CA GLN A 205 -6.83 6.39 -24.01
C GLN A 205 -5.75 6.79 -23.01
N ALA A 206 -4.58 7.22 -23.51
CA ALA A 206 -3.46 7.66 -22.68
C ALA A 206 -2.60 8.71 -23.40
N HIS A 207 -2.07 9.65 -22.63
CA HIS A 207 -1.10 10.63 -23.06
C HIS A 207 0.28 10.20 -22.58
N LEU A 208 1.20 9.99 -23.52
CA LEU A 208 2.54 9.52 -23.24
C LEU A 208 3.53 10.67 -23.42
N TYR A 209 4.27 10.99 -22.36
CA TYR A 209 5.34 12.00 -22.38
C TYR A 209 6.67 11.32 -22.09
N GLU A 210 7.66 11.58 -22.91
CA GLU A 210 8.98 10.96 -22.83
C GLU A 210 10.07 12.01 -22.77
N TYR A 211 10.89 11.95 -21.71
CA TYR A 211 12.01 12.86 -21.55
C TYR A 211 13.11 12.23 -20.68
N THR A 212 14.37 12.61 -20.95
CA THR A 212 15.50 12.21 -20.11
C THR A 212 15.84 13.33 -19.15
N ALA A 213 15.23 13.27 -17.95
CA ALA A 213 15.35 14.29 -16.92
C ALA A 213 16.73 14.25 -16.23
N GLN A 214 17.28 15.41 -15.91
CA GLN A 214 18.60 15.58 -15.26
C GLN A 214 18.48 16.23 -13.88
N LEU A 215 17.25 16.55 -13.45
CA LEU A 215 16.92 17.15 -12.17
C LEU A 215 15.99 16.25 -11.38
N SER A 216 16.15 16.28 -10.06
CA SER A 216 15.24 15.67 -9.09
C SER A 216 14.70 16.74 -8.15
N ILE A 217 13.48 16.57 -7.69
CA ILE A 217 12.87 17.42 -6.67
C ILE A 217 12.72 16.59 -5.41
N ASP A 218 13.24 17.07 -4.29
CA ASP A 218 13.14 16.38 -3.01
C ASP A 218 11.78 16.64 -2.31
N PRO A 219 11.44 15.94 -1.21
CA PRO A 219 10.17 16.16 -0.50
C PRO A 219 9.99 17.57 0.09
N ASP A 220 11.09 18.32 0.25
CA ASP A 220 11.05 19.72 0.67
C ASP A 220 10.85 20.67 -0.52
N LEU A 221 10.55 20.14 -1.69
CA LEU A 221 10.38 20.84 -2.97
C LEU A 221 11.65 21.61 -3.43
N LYS A 222 12.83 21.11 -3.03
CA LYS A 222 14.11 21.68 -3.44
C LYS A 222 14.68 20.92 -4.64
N VAL A 223 15.11 21.66 -5.64
CA VAL A 223 15.75 21.10 -6.84
C VAL A 223 17.13 20.54 -6.49
N LYS A 224 17.43 19.33 -6.99
CA LYS A 224 18.72 18.64 -6.91
C LYS A 224 19.14 18.25 -8.33
N GLY A 225 20.36 18.56 -8.70
CA GLY A 225 20.92 18.27 -10.02
C GLY A 225 22.25 17.53 -9.95
N ALA A 226 23.09 17.77 -10.90
CA ALA A 226 24.43 17.18 -11.01
C ALA A 226 25.33 17.48 -9.80
N ASP A 227 25.14 18.62 -9.13
CA ASP A 227 25.78 19.02 -7.87
C ASP A 227 25.57 17.97 -6.76
N ARG A 228 24.44 17.25 -6.80
CA ARG A 228 24.08 16.16 -5.89
C ARG A 228 24.22 14.78 -6.50
N LYS A 229 25.00 14.64 -7.58
CA LYS A 229 25.29 13.38 -8.30
C LYS A 229 24.02 12.71 -8.86
N ILE A 230 23.00 13.48 -9.22
CA ILE A 230 21.83 12.96 -9.92
C ILE A 230 22.20 12.71 -11.38
N PRO A 231 22.18 11.47 -11.88
CA PRO A 231 22.42 11.15 -13.28
C PRO A 231 21.20 11.51 -14.15
N PRO A 232 21.34 11.53 -15.47
CA PRO A 232 20.18 11.53 -16.37
C PRO A 232 19.30 10.31 -16.10
N VAL A 233 17.98 10.47 -16.21
CA VAL A 233 16.99 9.39 -16.00
C VAL A 233 15.97 9.43 -17.11
N GLN A 234 15.84 8.32 -17.83
CA GLN A 234 14.83 8.15 -18.89
C GLN A 234 13.45 7.98 -18.24
N ILE A 235 12.59 8.97 -18.41
CA ILE A 235 11.23 8.98 -17.84
C ILE A 235 10.20 8.79 -18.96
N LEU A 236 9.28 7.87 -18.74
CA LEU A 236 8.11 7.59 -19.54
C LEU A 236 6.88 7.91 -18.67
N PHE A 237 6.26 9.06 -18.86
CA PHE A 237 5.06 9.45 -18.12
C PHE A 237 3.81 9.11 -18.93
N CYS A 238 3.04 8.14 -18.46
CA CYS A 238 1.78 7.68 -19.04
C CYS A 238 0.61 8.23 -18.22
N LEU A 239 -0.04 9.27 -18.73
CA LEU A 239 -1.22 9.89 -18.14
C LEU A 239 -2.46 9.30 -18.80
N LYS A 240 -3.17 8.42 -18.10
CA LYS A 240 -4.39 7.80 -18.63
C LYS A 240 -5.54 8.81 -18.61
N GLU A 241 -6.35 8.79 -19.64
CA GLU A 241 -7.51 9.69 -19.73
C GLU A 241 -8.55 9.32 -18.66
N GLN A 242 -8.86 8.03 -18.52
CA GLN A 242 -9.84 7.51 -17.59
C GLN A 242 -9.21 6.76 -16.42
N ASN A 243 -9.89 6.80 -15.25
CA ASN A 243 -9.56 5.95 -14.12
C ASN A 243 -10.03 4.52 -14.38
N LYS A 244 -9.10 3.62 -14.68
CA LYS A 244 -9.35 2.19 -14.91
C LYS A 244 -8.66 1.30 -13.86
N LYS A 245 -8.34 1.85 -12.70
CA LYS A 245 -7.71 1.20 -11.54
C LYS A 245 -6.25 0.73 -11.79
N LYS A 246 -5.61 0.24 -10.71
CA LYS A 246 -4.18 -0.13 -10.68
C LYS A 246 -3.84 -1.24 -11.69
N LEU A 247 -4.65 -2.29 -11.81
CA LEU A 247 -4.40 -3.38 -12.77
C LEU A 247 -4.26 -2.89 -14.21
N ASN A 248 -5.11 -1.94 -14.63
CA ASN A 248 -4.96 -1.32 -15.94
C ASN A 248 -3.65 -0.53 -16.06
N SER A 249 -3.20 0.15 -14.99
CA SER A 249 -1.91 0.85 -15.00
C SER A 249 -0.74 -0.13 -15.18
N HIS A 250 -0.80 -1.29 -14.51
CA HIS A 250 0.18 -2.36 -14.72
C HIS A 250 0.07 -2.99 -16.13
N ARG A 251 -1.12 -3.00 -16.74
CA ARG A 251 -1.28 -3.49 -18.12
C ARG A 251 -0.60 -2.57 -19.13
N TRP A 252 -0.65 -1.25 -18.95
CA TRP A 252 0.16 -0.30 -19.72
C TRP A 252 1.64 -0.61 -19.58
N PHE A 253 2.11 -0.83 -18.35
CA PHE A 253 3.50 -1.12 -18.08
C PHE A 253 3.97 -2.44 -18.70
N PHE A 254 3.27 -3.56 -18.43
CA PHE A 254 3.71 -4.90 -18.86
C PHE A 254 3.38 -5.23 -20.30
N ASN A 255 2.20 -4.83 -20.82
CA ASN A 255 1.72 -5.27 -22.13
C ASN A 255 1.96 -4.25 -23.23
N ALA A 256 1.90 -2.92 -22.93
CA ALA A 256 2.19 -1.91 -23.95
C ALA A 256 3.70 -1.65 -24.06
N PHE A 257 4.38 -1.34 -22.96
CA PHE A 257 5.79 -0.92 -22.98
C PHE A 257 6.77 -2.08 -22.81
N GLY A 258 6.41 -3.09 -22.02
CA GLY A 258 7.24 -4.26 -21.74
C GLY A 258 7.77 -4.95 -22.99
N PRO A 259 6.97 -5.29 -24.01
CA PRO A 259 7.42 -5.95 -25.23
C PRO A 259 8.41 -5.13 -26.07
N LEU A 260 8.31 -3.79 -26.00
CA LEU A 260 9.23 -2.90 -26.73
C LEU A 260 10.59 -2.79 -26.06
N LEU A 261 10.61 -2.77 -24.73
CA LEU A 261 11.82 -2.65 -23.92
C LEU A 261 12.50 -3.99 -23.65
N ASN A 262 11.72 -5.06 -23.57
CA ASN A 262 12.17 -6.40 -23.18
C ASN A 262 13.14 -6.40 -21.98
N PRO A 263 12.73 -5.83 -20.83
CA PRO A 263 13.61 -5.63 -19.70
C PRO A 263 13.99 -6.96 -19.04
N ASN A 264 15.14 -7.01 -18.37
CA ASN A 264 15.51 -8.18 -17.57
C ASN A 264 14.69 -8.21 -16.26
N VAL A 265 14.63 -7.09 -15.55
CA VAL A 265 13.95 -6.96 -14.26
C VAL A 265 12.98 -5.78 -14.28
N CYS A 266 11.75 -6.04 -13.86
CA CYS A 266 10.71 -5.02 -13.61
C CYS A 266 10.64 -4.75 -12.12
N VAL A 267 10.60 -3.46 -11.71
CA VAL A 267 10.42 -3.04 -10.32
C VAL A 267 9.10 -2.29 -10.19
N LEU A 268 8.27 -2.69 -9.25
CA LEU A 268 6.98 -2.06 -8.95
C LEU A 268 7.11 -1.20 -7.70
N LEU A 269 6.66 0.04 -7.81
CA LEU A 269 6.61 1.01 -6.72
C LEU A 269 5.26 1.73 -6.73
N ASP A 270 4.62 1.86 -5.59
CA ASP A 270 3.49 2.77 -5.42
C ASP A 270 4.01 4.14 -4.98
N VAL A 271 3.45 5.21 -5.52
CA VAL A 271 3.76 6.58 -5.07
C VAL A 271 3.39 6.75 -3.59
N GLY A 272 4.29 7.33 -2.82
CA GLY A 272 4.27 7.37 -1.35
C GLY A 272 5.31 6.45 -0.72
N THR A 273 5.73 5.38 -1.41
CA THR A 273 6.80 4.49 -0.93
C THR A 273 8.17 5.07 -1.26
N LYS A 274 9.02 5.19 -0.26
CA LYS A 274 10.41 5.66 -0.41
C LYS A 274 11.35 4.47 -0.40
N PRO A 275 11.95 4.10 -1.53
CA PRO A 275 13.00 3.08 -1.53
C PRO A 275 14.24 3.59 -0.79
N GLY A 276 14.89 2.75 -0.02
CA GLY A 276 16.20 3.04 0.57
C GLY A 276 17.24 3.30 -0.53
N ASN A 277 18.28 4.03 -0.24
CA ASN A 277 19.21 4.56 -1.25
C ASN A 277 19.91 3.49 -2.12
N THR A 278 19.96 2.24 -1.68
CA THR A 278 20.62 1.10 -2.36
C THR A 278 19.66 -0.06 -2.63
N SER A 279 18.39 0.11 -2.30
CA SER A 279 17.41 -0.99 -2.25
C SER A 279 17.10 -1.60 -3.62
N ILE A 280 17.02 -0.78 -4.67
CA ILE A 280 16.79 -1.27 -6.04
C ILE A 280 17.99 -2.10 -6.53
N TYR A 281 19.22 -1.71 -6.15
CA TYR A 281 20.41 -2.52 -6.44
C TYR A 281 20.34 -3.89 -5.78
N HIS A 282 19.95 -3.97 -4.52
CA HIS A 282 19.85 -5.25 -3.81
C HIS A 282 18.77 -6.15 -4.41
N LEU A 283 17.61 -5.59 -4.82
CA LEU A 283 16.60 -6.34 -5.56
C LEU A 283 17.18 -6.85 -6.88
N TRP A 284 17.75 -5.98 -7.72
CA TRP A 284 18.35 -6.37 -8.99
C TRP A 284 19.44 -7.44 -8.82
N LYS A 285 20.32 -7.29 -7.81
CA LYS A 285 21.41 -8.25 -7.54
C LYS A 285 20.90 -9.64 -7.23
N ALA A 286 19.76 -9.77 -6.55
CA ALA A 286 19.16 -11.08 -6.31
C ALA A 286 18.80 -11.81 -7.62
N PHE A 287 18.34 -11.10 -8.65
CA PHE A 287 18.07 -11.65 -9.97
C PHE A 287 19.34 -11.93 -10.76
N ASP A 288 20.39 -11.12 -10.61
CA ASP A 288 21.69 -11.32 -11.26
C ASP A 288 22.36 -12.62 -10.77
N VAL A 289 22.30 -12.88 -9.46
CA VAL A 289 22.88 -14.08 -8.83
C VAL A 289 22.06 -15.34 -9.13
N ASN A 290 20.74 -15.26 -9.09
CA ASN A 290 19.85 -16.42 -9.26
C ASN A 290 19.00 -16.29 -10.54
N LYS A 291 19.30 -17.12 -11.55
CA LYS A 291 18.60 -17.13 -12.84
C LYS A 291 17.17 -17.70 -12.74
N HIS A 292 16.87 -18.52 -11.73
CA HIS A 292 15.54 -19.11 -11.50
C HIS A 292 14.66 -18.22 -10.63
N LEU A 293 15.14 -17.04 -10.25
CA LEU A 293 14.35 -16.08 -9.50
C LEU A 293 13.32 -15.41 -10.41
N GLY A 294 12.03 -15.67 -10.15
CA GLY A 294 10.89 -15.08 -10.85
C GLY A 294 10.40 -13.78 -10.23
N GLY A 295 10.45 -13.68 -8.89
CA GLY A 295 10.02 -12.49 -8.15
C GLY A 295 10.76 -12.30 -6.84
N ALA A 296 10.88 -11.05 -6.39
CA ALA A 296 11.49 -10.70 -5.11
C ALA A 296 10.80 -9.49 -4.48
N CYS A 297 10.78 -9.43 -3.15
CA CYS A 297 10.36 -8.24 -2.42
C CYS A 297 11.40 -7.83 -1.40
N GLY A 298 11.39 -6.54 -1.03
CA GLY A 298 12.18 -6.00 0.06
C GLY A 298 11.42 -5.97 1.39
N GLU A 299 12.10 -5.46 2.40
CA GLU A 299 11.52 -5.15 3.69
C GLU A 299 10.67 -3.87 3.59
N ILE A 300 9.38 -3.99 3.80
CA ILE A 300 8.48 -2.83 3.93
C ILE A 300 8.45 -2.38 5.37
N ARG A 301 8.71 -1.08 5.58
CA ARG A 301 8.68 -0.43 6.90
C ARG A 301 7.61 0.66 6.93
N ALA A 302 6.93 0.79 8.07
CA ALA A 302 6.07 1.93 8.32
C ALA A 302 6.91 3.20 8.49
N MET A 303 6.45 4.33 7.96
CA MET A 303 7.10 5.62 8.21
C MET A 303 6.83 6.08 9.65
N THR A 304 7.87 6.07 10.46
CA THR A 304 7.78 6.42 11.90
C THR A 304 7.94 7.93 12.17
N GLY A 305 8.23 8.72 11.13
CA GLY A 305 8.50 10.16 11.28
C GLY A 305 9.86 10.48 11.88
N THR A 306 10.15 11.76 12.06
CA THR A 306 11.41 12.21 12.66
C THR A 306 11.44 11.77 14.13
N ALA A 307 12.51 11.10 14.54
CA ALA A 307 12.69 10.56 15.91
C ALA A 307 11.55 9.61 16.38
N GLY A 308 10.78 9.02 15.46
CA GLY A 308 9.74 8.07 15.82
C GLY A 308 8.43 8.69 16.34
N VAL A 309 8.18 9.98 16.11
CA VAL A 309 7.00 10.70 16.62
C VAL A 309 5.69 10.03 16.22
N ASN A 310 5.59 9.47 15.03
CA ASN A 310 4.37 8.80 14.56
C ASN A 310 4.03 7.54 15.39
N LEU A 311 4.99 6.94 16.09
CA LEU A 311 4.75 5.79 16.98
C LEU A 311 3.98 6.15 18.26
N LEU A 312 3.78 7.43 18.57
CA LEU A 312 2.87 7.86 19.62
C LEU A 312 1.41 7.56 19.27
N ASN A 313 1.09 7.46 17.98
CA ASN A 313 -0.21 6.97 17.53
C ASN A 313 -0.24 5.43 17.65
N PRO A 314 -1.14 4.86 18.50
CA PRO A 314 -1.19 3.41 18.71
C PRO A 314 -1.52 2.62 17.43
N LEU A 315 -2.25 3.22 16.47
CA LEU A 315 -2.52 2.58 15.18
C LEU A 315 -1.24 2.43 14.36
N VAL A 316 -0.41 3.47 14.29
CA VAL A 316 0.86 3.43 13.56
C VAL A 316 1.85 2.47 14.24
N ALA A 317 1.92 2.52 15.58
CA ALA A 317 2.79 1.61 16.36
C ALA A 317 2.40 0.14 16.15
N ALA A 318 1.11 -0.19 16.22
CA ALA A 318 0.64 -1.55 16.00
C ALA A 318 0.95 -2.06 14.59
N GLN A 319 0.79 -1.23 13.57
CA GLN A 319 1.14 -1.58 12.18
C GLN A 319 2.65 -1.71 11.99
N ASN A 320 3.45 -0.85 12.64
CA ASN A 320 4.91 -0.99 12.63
C ASN A 320 5.35 -2.33 13.19
N PHE A 321 4.77 -2.75 14.31
CA PHE A 321 5.06 -4.06 14.91
C PHE A 321 4.67 -5.21 13.97
N GLU A 322 3.47 -5.16 13.41
CA GLU A 322 2.97 -6.18 12.47
C GLU A 322 3.89 -6.33 11.25
N TYR A 323 4.32 -5.21 10.63
CA TYR A 323 5.24 -5.25 9.49
C TYR A 323 6.59 -5.83 9.88
N LYS A 324 7.12 -5.45 11.03
CA LYS A 324 8.40 -5.98 11.54
C LYS A 324 8.33 -7.48 11.80
N MET A 325 7.26 -7.97 12.41
CA MET A 325 7.09 -9.41 12.65
C MET A 325 6.97 -10.20 11.35
N SER A 326 6.22 -9.69 10.38
CA SER A 326 6.13 -10.31 9.04
C SER A 326 7.49 -10.35 8.34
N ASN A 327 8.26 -9.27 8.41
CA ASN A 327 9.60 -9.19 7.80
C ASN A 327 10.68 -10.04 8.51
N ILE A 328 10.48 -10.34 9.80
CA ILE A 328 11.43 -11.15 10.59
C ILE A 328 11.05 -12.64 10.58
N LEU A 329 9.78 -12.99 10.55
CA LEU A 329 9.30 -14.37 10.66
C LEU A 329 8.69 -14.92 9.38
N ASP A 330 7.63 -14.27 8.86
CA ASP A 330 6.82 -14.86 7.78
C ASP A 330 7.58 -14.88 6.44
N LYS A 331 8.00 -13.72 5.94
CA LYS A 331 8.69 -13.62 4.65
C LYS A 331 10.02 -14.38 4.58
N PRO A 332 10.88 -14.38 5.63
CA PRO A 332 12.06 -15.21 5.63
C PRO A 332 11.73 -16.71 5.55
N MET A 333 10.73 -17.17 6.30
CA MET A 333 10.29 -18.57 6.25
C MET A 333 9.78 -18.94 4.86
N GLU A 334 8.83 -18.18 4.30
CA GLU A 334 8.30 -18.37 2.93
C GLU A 334 9.42 -18.35 1.88
N SER A 335 10.42 -17.48 2.03
CA SER A 335 11.57 -17.38 1.13
C SER A 335 12.45 -18.65 1.13
N VAL A 336 12.55 -19.39 2.24
CA VAL A 336 13.27 -20.68 2.30
C VAL A 336 12.56 -21.73 1.45
N PHE A 337 11.23 -21.76 1.50
CA PHE A 337 10.43 -22.65 0.66
C PHE A 337 10.49 -22.26 -0.83
N GLY A 338 10.68 -20.97 -1.11
CA GLY A 338 10.74 -20.42 -2.48
C GLY A 338 9.39 -19.97 -3.02
N TYR A 339 8.34 -20.00 -2.21
CA TYR A 339 7.04 -19.38 -2.46
C TYR A 339 6.79 -18.32 -1.40
N ILE A 340 6.54 -17.09 -1.82
CA ILE A 340 6.14 -15.99 -0.93
C ILE A 340 4.70 -15.65 -1.25
N SER A 341 3.83 -15.76 -0.26
CA SER A 341 2.39 -15.59 -0.41
C SER A 341 2.00 -14.20 -0.94
N VAL A 342 2.83 -13.18 -0.72
CA VAL A 342 2.66 -11.83 -1.26
C VAL A 342 3.99 -11.14 -1.50
N LEU A 343 4.22 -10.70 -2.73
CA LEU A 343 5.22 -9.71 -3.08
C LEU A 343 4.51 -8.35 -3.17
N PRO A 344 4.61 -7.47 -2.15
CA PRO A 344 3.81 -6.26 -2.08
C PRO A 344 4.02 -5.36 -3.29
N GLY A 345 2.95 -4.97 -4.00
CA GLY A 345 3.04 -4.07 -5.14
C GLY A 345 3.61 -2.69 -4.83
N ALA A 346 3.67 -2.34 -3.53
CA ALA A 346 4.32 -1.12 -3.07
C ALA A 346 5.84 -1.14 -3.24
N PHE A 347 6.50 -2.31 -3.14
CA PHE A 347 7.95 -2.47 -3.37
C PHE A 347 8.30 -3.93 -3.66
N SER A 348 8.24 -4.30 -4.92
CA SER A 348 8.56 -5.65 -5.42
C SER A 348 9.28 -5.59 -6.76
N ALA A 349 9.88 -6.69 -7.15
CA ALA A 349 10.56 -6.83 -8.43
C ALA A 349 10.28 -8.21 -9.05
N TYR A 350 10.24 -8.26 -10.36
CA TYR A 350 9.93 -9.47 -11.14
C TYR A 350 10.84 -9.61 -12.33
N ARG A 351 11.23 -10.84 -12.65
CA ARG A 351 11.88 -11.13 -13.92
C ARG A 351 10.83 -11.08 -15.03
N TYR A 352 11.00 -10.22 -16.01
CA TYR A 352 10.02 -10.02 -17.08
C TYR A 352 9.72 -11.32 -17.84
N LYS A 353 10.75 -12.11 -18.16
CA LYS A 353 10.60 -13.43 -18.82
C LYS A 353 9.73 -14.41 -18.02
N ALA A 354 9.78 -14.36 -16.68
CA ALA A 354 8.96 -15.21 -15.82
C ALA A 354 7.48 -14.84 -15.91
N LEU A 355 7.16 -13.55 -16.08
CA LEU A 355 5.80 -13.03 -16.19
C LEU A 355 5.14 -13.35 -17.53
N LEU A 356 5.89 -13.48 -18.61
CA LEU A 356 5.34 -13.67 -19.94
C LEU A 356 4.47 -14.92 -20.05
N ASN A 357 3.40 -14.81 -20.82
CA ASN A 357 2.50 -15.91 -21.14
C ASN A 357 3.14 -16.91 -22.12
N ASP A 358 2.60 -18.11 -22.17
CA ASP A 358 2.96 -19.12 -23.16
C ASP A 358 2.43 -18.76 -24.58
N ALA A 359 2.78 -19.56 -25.59
CA ALA A 359 2.33 -19.36 -26.97
C ALA A 359 0.78 -19.45 -27.12
N GLN A 360 0.11 -20.07 -26.17
CA GLN A 360 -1.35 -20.20 -26.10
C GLN A 360 -2.00 -19.05 -25.31
N GLY A 361 -1.23 -18.04 -24.90
CA GLY A 361 -1.71 -16.89 -24.14
C GLY A 361 -2.02 -17.19 -22.67
N ARG A 362 -1.60 -18.35 -22.12
CA ARG A 362 -1.80 -18.73 -20.72
C ARG A 362 -0.55 -18.40 -19.93
N GLY A 363 -0.72 -17.87 -18.74
CA GLY A 363 0.42 -17.58 -17.88
C GLY A 363 0.11 -16.50 -16.82
N PRO A 364 1.15 -16.11 -16.06
CA PRO A 364 0.99 -15.23 -14.91
C PRO A 364 0.34 -13.89 -15.25
N LEU A 365 0.72 -13.22 -16.35
CA LEU A 365 0.11 -11.94 -16.72
C LEU A 365 -1.36 -12.07 -17.13
N THR A 366 -1.73 -13.16 -17.84
CA THR A 366 -3.14 -13.38 -18.18
C THR A 366 -3.97 -13.58 -16.93
N SER A 367 -3.51 -14.41 -15.99
CA SER A 367 -4.21 -14.62 -14.71
C SER A 367 -4.27 -13.33 -13.89
N TYR A 368 -3.20 -12.55 -13.86
CA TYR A 368 -3.12 -11.27 -13.17
C TYR A 368 -4.14 -10.24 -13.68
N PHE A 369 -4.26 -10.10 -15.02
CA PHE A 369 -5.15 -9.10 -15.63
C PHE A 369 -6.61 -9.52 -15.76
N LYS A 370 -6.98 -10.77 -15.45
CA LYS A 370 -8.39 -11.18 -15.36
C LYS A 370 -9.20 -10.31 -14.39
N GLY A 371 -8.56 -9.78 -13.35
CA GLY A 371 -9.20 -8.88 -12.39
C GLY A 371 -9.55 -7.49 -12.91
N GLU A 372 -9.04 -7.09 -14.09
CA GLU A 372 -9.38 -5.79 -14.69
C GLU A 372 -10.78 -5.77 -15.29
N ASN A 373 -11.14 -6.82 -16.02
CA ASN A 373 -12.44 -6.99 -16.65
C ASN A 373 -13.10 -8.28 -16.15
N PRO A 374 -13.84 -8.21 -15.08
CA PRO A 374 -14.54 -9.37 -14.53
C PRO A 374 -15.73 -9.85 -15.40
N SER A 375 -15.91 -9.38 -16.63
CA SER A 375 -16.99 -9.77 -17.52
C SER A 375 -16.84 -11.23 -17.99
N GLY A 376 -17.76 -12.08 -17.56
CA GLY A 376 -17.97 -13.43 -18.03
C GLY A 376 -17.95 -14.52 -16.95
N ASP A 377 -17.00 -14.50 -16.00
CA ASP A 377 -16.92 -15.44 -14.87
C ASP A 377 -17.02 -14.74 -13.50
N ALA A 378 -17.17 -13.44 -13.48
CA ALA A 378 -17.07 -12.61 -12.29
C ALA A 378 -18.40 -12.30 -11.60
N ASP A 379 -19.47 -13.00 -11.92
CA ASP A 379 -20.62 -13.10 -11.02
C ASP A 379 -20.26 -13.91 -9.75
N ASN A 380 -19.05 -14.47 -9.71
CA ASN A 380 -18.56 -15.16 -8.54
C ASN A 380 -17.83 -14.18 -7.61
N ILE A 381 -18.47 -13.85 -6.50
CA ILE A 381 -17.95 -12.97 -5.45
C ILE A 381 -16.59 -13.42 -4.90
N PHE A 382 -16.28 -14.72 -5.02
CA PHE A 382 -14.99 -15.29 -4.68
C PHE A 382 -13.87 -14.69 -5.55
N SER A 383 -14.03 -14.73 -6.87
CA SER A 383 -13.07 -14.15 -7.80
C SER A 383 -12.90 -12.64 -7.60
N ALA A 384 -14.00 -11.91 -7.39
CA ALA A 384 -13.94 -10.47 -7.18
C ALA A 384 -13.16 -10.09 -5.91
N ASN A 385 -13.34 -10.81 -4.79
CA ASN A 385 -12.57 -10.61 -3.56
C ASN A 385 -11.10 -11.05 -3.72
N MET A 386 -10.84 -12.14 -4.42
CA MET A 386 -9.51 -12.64 -4.71
C MET A 386 -8.64 -11.56 -5.39
N TYR A 387 -9.21 -10.82 -6.35
CA TYR A 387 -8.51 -9.74 -7.05
C TYR A 387 -8.37 -8.43 -6.26
N LEU A 388 -8.87 -8.35 -5.01
CA LEU A 388 -8.48 -7.27 -4.09
C LEU A 388 -7.01 -7.40 -3.62
N ALA A 389 -6.41 -8.58 -3.80
CA ALA A 389 -5.00 -8.87 -3.53
C ALA A 389 -4.36 -9.56 -4.75
N GLU A 390 -4.40 -8.88 -5.88
CA GLU A 390 -3.88 -9.34 -7.17
C GLU A 390 -2.42 -9.79 -7.11
N ASP A 391 -1.63 -9.16 -6.26
CA ASP A 391 -0.22 -9.49 -6.03
C ASP A 391 -0.04 -10.95 -5.56
N ARG A 392 -0.97 -11.47 -4.76
CA ARG A 392 -0.93 -12.85 -4.27
C ARG A 392 -1.20 -13.87 -5.38
N ILE A 393 -2.11 -13.54 -6.29
CA ILE A 393 -2.39 -14.38 -7.45
C ILE A 393 -1.16 -14.47 -8.34
N LEU A 394 -0.51 -13.33 -8.60
CA LEU A 394 0.72 -13.29 -9.38
C LEU A 394 1.83 -14.15 -8.76
N CYS A 395 1.98 -14.12 -7.44
CA CYS A 395 2.96 -14.95 -6.73
C CYS A 395 2.71 -16.45 -6.95
N PHE A 396 1.48 -16.91 -6.80
CA PHE A 396 1.12 -18.32 -7.00
C PHE A 396 1.32 -18.74 -8.47
N GLU A 397 0.81 -17.96 -9.40
CA GLU A 397 0.91 -18.23 -10.85
C GLU A 397 2.36 -18.29 -11.37
N LEU A 398 3.26 -17.50 -10.77
CA LEU A 398 4.69 -17.56 -11.09
C LEU A 398 5.31 -18.89 -10.70
N VAL A 399 5.05 -19.37 -9.49
CA VAL A 399 5.61 -20.62 -8.97
C VAL A 399 4.97 -21.84 -9.64
N ALA A 400 3.66 -21.78 -9.92
CA ALA A 400 2.92 -22.85 -10.60
C ALA A 400 3.05 -22.82 -12.13
N LYS A 401 3.83 -21.88 -12.71
CA LYS A 401 3.96 -21.72 -14.16
C LYS A 401 4.43 -22.99 -14.85
N ARG A 402 3.67 -23.45 -15.85
CA ARG A 402 4.04 -24.62 -16.67
C ARG A 402 5.33 -24.38 -17.44
N GLY A 403 6.20 -25.37 -17.48
CA GLY A 403 7.49 -25.26 -18.19
C GLY A 403 8.42 -24.22 -17.57
N GLY A 404 8.28 -23.98 -16.26
CA GLY A 404 9.12 -23.06 -15.51
C GLY A 404 9.42 -23.58 -14.10
N GLU A 405 10.55 -23.17 -13.56
CA GLU A 405 10.99 -23.46 -12.19
C GLU A 405 11.29 -22.18 -11.42
N TRP A 406 10.32 -21.24 -11.46
CA TRP A 406 10.47 -19.91 -10.89
C TRP A 406 10.27 -19.92 -9.38
N LEU A 407 11.19 -19.26 -8.67
CA LEU A 407 11.17 -19.11 -7.23
C LEU A 407 10.90 -17.65 -6.83
N LEU A 408 10.41 -17.44 -5.62
CA LEU A 408 10.25 -16.12 -5.02
C LEU A 408 11.23 -15.96 -3.86
N LYS A 409 11.77 -14.75 -3.67
CA LYS A 409 12.79 -14.49 -2.64
C LYS A 409 12.51 -13.19 -1.89
N TYR A 410 12.67 -13.23 -0.57
CA TYR A 410 12.75 -12.05 0.28
C TYR A 410 14.19 -11.51 0.32
N VAL A 411 14.37 -10.21 0.17
CA VAL A 411 15.66 -9.52 0.18
C VAL A 411 15.69 -8.51 1.31
N LYS A 412 16.18 -8.90 2.48
CA LYS A 412 16.21 -8.07 3.70
C LYS A 412 16.95 -6.73 3.50
N SER A 413 18.01 -6.70 2.69
CA SER A 413 18.81 -5.50 2.42
C SER A 413 18.11 -4.46 1.56
N ALA A 414 17.04 -4.83 0.87
CA ALA A 414 16.22 -3.91 0.09
C ALA A 414 15.08 -3.41 0.97
N VAL A 415 15.12 -2.13 1.35
CA VAL A 415 14.14 -1.51 2.26
C VAL A 415 13.27 -0.52 1.51
N GLY A 416 11.97 -0.53 1.78
CA GLY A 416 11.00 0.48 1.33
C GLY A 416 10.21 1.02 2.52
N GLU A 417 10.19 2.34 2.70
CA GLU A 417 9.39 3.02 3.73
C GLU A 417 8.08 3.49 3.12
N THR A 418 6.96 3.17 3.73
CA THR A 418 5.63 3.55 3.24
C THR A 418 4.78 4.19 4.33
N ASP A 419 3.89 5.10 3.94
CA ASP A 419 2.90 5.64 4.85
C ASP A 419 1.89 4.54 5.25
N VAL A 420 1.46 4.60 6.50
CA VAL A 420 0.43 3.71 7.05
C VAL A 420 -0.75 4.56 7.54
N PRO A 421 -1.98 4.03 7.50
CA PRO A 421 -3.14 4.73 8.04
C PRO A 421 -2.93 5.14 9.49
N ASP A 422 -3.18 6.40 9.79
CA ASP A 422 -3.10 7.00 11.11
C ASP A 422 -4.48 7.28 11.73
N SER A 423 -5.54 7.11 10.93
CA SER A 423 -6.94 7.26 11.34
C SER A 423 -7.68 5.93 11.34
N VAL A 424 -8.60 5.75 12.31
CA VAL A 424 -9.40 4.53 12.45
C VAL A 424 -10.19 4.17 11.17
N PRO A 425 -10.89 5.12 10.50
CA PRO A 425 -11.65 4.79 9.30
C PRO A 425 -10.77 4.31 8.13
N GLU A 426 -9.63 4.93 7.92
CA GLU A 426 -8.70 4.55 6.86
C GLU A 426 -8.08 3.18 7.14
N PHE A 427 -7.70 2.94 8.41
CA PHE A 427 -7.17 1.67 8.86
C PHE A 427 -8.15 0.51 8.61
N ILE A 428 -9.42 0.67 9.03
CA ILE A 428 -10.47 -0.35 8.79
C ILE A 428 -10.70 -0.57 7.30
N SER A 429 -10.77 0.51 6.51
CA SER A 429 -10.99 0.43 5.06
C SER A 429 -9.84 -0.25 4.31
N GLN A 430 -8.59 0.02 4.70
CA GLN A 430 -7.42 -0.65 4.15
C GLN A 430 -7.42 -2.14 4.52
N ARG A 431 -7.67 -2.47 5.79
CA ARG A 431 -7.65 -3.83 6.31
C ARG A 431 -8.76 -4.70 5.73
N ARG A 432 -9.93 -4.15 5.44
CA ARG A 432 -10.98 -4.87 4.72
C ARG A 432 -10.44 -5.49 3.42
N ARG A 433 -9.78 -4.68 2.59
CA ARG A 433 -9.21 -5.15 1.31
C ARG A 433 -8.15 -6.24 1.53
N TRP A 434 -7.25 -6.00 2.47
CA TRP A 434 -6.14 -6.92 2.73
C TRP A 434 -6.62 -8.26 3.32
N LEU A 435 -7.53 -8.22 4.29
CA LEU A 435 -8.04 -9.43 4.93
C LEU A 435 -8.87 -10.27 3.95
N ASN A 436 -9.84 -9.66 3.26
CA ASN A 436 -10.64 -10.37 2.27
C ASN A 436 -9.77 -10.89 1.11
N GLY A 437 -8.97 -10.03 0.49
CA GLY A 437 -8.11 -10.42 -0.62
C GLY A 437 -7.14 -11.56 -0.24
N SER A 438 -6.50 -11.48 0.93
CA SER A 438 -5.56 -12.50 1.39
C SER A 438 -6.26 -13.84 1.70
N PHE A 439 -7.44 -13.80 2.30
CA PHE A 439 -8.20 -15.00 2.63
C PHE A 439 -8.63 -15.75 1.35
N PHE A 440 -9.25 -15.05 0.40
CA PHE A 440 -9.70 -15.67 -0.84
C PHE A 440 -8.54 -16.11 -1.75
N ALA A 441 -7.44 -15.33 -1.80
CA ALA A 441 -6.24 -15.73 -2.55
C ALA A 441 -5.54 -16.94 -1.94
N ALA A 442 -5.51 -17.06 -0.62
CA ALA A 442 -4.95 -18.24 0.04
C ALA A 442 -5.79 -19.51 -0.22
N ILE A 443 -7.12 -19.40 -0.20
CA ILE A 443 -7.99 -20.51 -0.62
C ILE A 443 -7.74 -20.89 -2.08
N TYR A 444 -7.58 -19.90 -2.97
CA TYR A 444 -7.25 -20.14 -4.37
C TYR A 444 -5.95 -20.95 -4.51
N ALA A 445 -4.89 -20.53 -3.82
CA ALA A 445 -3.59 -21.22 -3.86
C ALA A 445 -3.70 -22.67 -3.32
N LEU A 446 -4.50 -22.92 -2.28
CA LEU A 446 -4.73 -24.27 -1.74
C LEU A 446 -5.51 -25.16 -2.70
N VAL A 447 -6.56 -24.63 -3.33
CA VAL A 447 -7.37 -25.39 -4.31
C VAL A 447 -6.53 -25.77 -5.54
N HIS A 448 -5.63 -24.86 -5.96
CA HIS A 448 -4.80 -25.05 -7.14
C HIS A 448 -3.39 -25.60 -6.83
N CYS A 449 -3.11 -26.03 -5.59
CA CYS A 449 -1.76 -26.48 -5.20
C CYS A 449 -1.23 -27.64 -6.05
N MET A 450 -2.09 -28.46 -6.64
CA MET A 450 -1.72 -29.53 -7.56
C MET A 450 -1.20 -29.05 -8.92
N ASP A 451 -1.44 -27.79 -9.30
CA ASP A 451 -0.90 -27.22 -10.54
C ASP A 451 0.63 -27.10 -10.51
N ILE A 452 1.24 -27.08 -9.31
CA ILE A 452 2.70 -27.14 -9.14
C ILE A 452 3.31 -28.41 -9.74
N TRP A 453 2.58 -29.51 -9.81
CA TRP A 453 3.07 -30.74 -10.45
C TRP A 453 3.29 -30.60 -11.97
N ARG A 454 2.66 -29.59 -12.57
CA ARG A 454 2.82 -29.24 -14.01
C ARG A 454 4.00 -28.31 -14.28
N SER A 455 4.67 -27.82 -13.24
CA SER A 455 5.90 -27.01 -13.36
C SER A 455 7.14 -27.90 -13.52
N ASP A 456 8.27 -27.31 -13.88
CA ASP A 456 9.55 -28.02 -14.06
C ASP A 456 10.37 -28.13 -12.77
N HIS A 457 9.82 -27.71 -11.63
CA HIS A 457 10.48 -27.89 -10.33
C HIS A 457 10.82 -29.37 -10.06
N ASN A 458 11.96 -29.62 -9.43
CA ASN A 458 12.32 -30.97 -9.01
C ASN A 458 11.36 -31.51 -7.93
N PHE A 459 11.33 -32.84 -7.76
CA PHE A 459 10.42 -33.53 -6.84
C PHE A 459 10.52 -33.00 -5.40
N LEU A 460 11.73 -32.84 -4.87
CA LEU A 460 11.94 -32.33 -3.50
C LEU A 460 11.37 -30.92 -3.32
N ARG A 461 11.57 -30.04 -4.31
CA ARG A 461 11.00 -28.68 -4.26
C ARG A 461 9.48 -28.69 -4.27
N LYS A 462 8.85 -29.56 -5.05
CA LYS A 462 7.40 -29.74 -5.06
C LYS A 462 6.89 -30.19 -3.68
N MET A 463 7.58 -31.11 -3.03
CA MET A 463 7.25 -31.55 -1.68
C MET A 463 7.39 -30.42 -0.64
N TRP A 464 8.43 -29.58 -0.78
CA TRP A 464 8.61 -28.38 0.07
C TRP A 464 7.45 -27.38 -0.07
N PHE A 465 6.98 -27.14 -1.27
CA PHE A 465 5.79 -26.28 -1.48
C PHE A 465 4.55 -26.89 -0.84
N HIS A 466 4.35 -28.20 -0.91
CA HIS A 466 3.17 -28.84 -0.27
C HIS A 466 3.23 -28.76 1.26
N LEU A 467 4.44 -28.80 1.84
CA LEU A 467 4.60 -28.57 3.29
C LEU A 467 4.19 -27.14 3.68
N GLU A 468 4.57 -26.15 2.86
CA GLU A 468 4.16 -24.75 3.07
C GLU A 468 2.64 -24.58 2.86
N PHE A 469 2.03 -25.22 1.85
CA PHE A 469 0.58 -25.19 1.66
C PHE A 469 -0.17 -25.85 2.83
N PHE A 470 0.36 -26.93 3.40
CA PHE A 470 -0.21 -27.53 4.60
C PHE A 470 -0.16 -26.58 5.81
N TYR A 471 0.96 -25.88 6.00
CA TYR A 471 1.06 -24.81 7.00
C TYR A 471 0.02 -23.70 6.74
N ASN A 472 -0.13 -23.25 5.51
CA ASN A 472 -1.09 -22.23 5.12
C ASN A 472 -2.54 -22.69 5.33
N PHE A 473 -2.85 -23.96 5.07
CA PHE A 473 -4.15 -24.56 5.35
C PHE A 473 -4.49 -24.48 6.86
N ILE A 474 -3.58 -24.90 7.72
CA ILE A 474 -3.78 -24.81 9.18
C ILE A 474 -3.99 -23.33 9.59
N SER A 475 -3.18 -22.41 9.05
CA SER A 475 -3.29 -20.98 9.34
C SER A 475 -4.65 -20.40 8.93
N ILE A 476 -5.24 -20.83 7.80
CA ILE A 476 -6.57 -20.42 7.38
C ILE A 476 -7.65 -20.96 8.33
N VAL A 477 -7.55 -22.19 8.78
CA VAL A 477 -8.49 -22.76 9.75
C VAL A 477 -8.47 -21.96 11.06
N PHE A 478 -7.28 -21.61 11.57
CA PHE A 478 -7.15 -20.75 12.75
C PHE A 478 -7.72 -19.35 12.53
N SER A 479 -7.49 -18.77 11.34
CA SER A 479 -8.05 -17.47 10.97
C SER A 479 -9.58 -17.47 10.90
N TRP A 480 -10.18 -18.55 10.39
CA TRP A 480 -11.64 -18.70 10.34
C TRP A 480 -12.27 -18.73 11.74
N PHE A 481 -11.65 -19.43 12.69
CA PHE A 481 -12.12 -19.55 14.07
C PHE A 481 -11.54 -18.51 15.03
N ALA A 482 -10.87 -17.47 14.52
CA ALA A 482 -10.16 -16.51 15.36
C ALA A 482 -11.07 -15.80 16.37
N ILE A 483 -12.31 -15.45 16.01
CA ILE A 483 -13.27 -14.77 16.91
C ILE A 483 -13.68 -15.72 18.04
N GLY A 484 -14.04 -16.95 17.72
CA GLY A 484 -14.41 -17.96 18.70
C GLY A 484 -13.26 -18.25 19.68
N ASN A 485 -12.05 -18.43 19.14
CA ASN A 485 -10.85 -18.67 19.94
C ASN A 485 -10.50 -17.49 20.85
N MET A 486 -10.66 -16.26 20.38
CA MET A 486 -10.41 -15.06 21.20
C MET A 486 -11.40 -14.95 22.35
N TYR A 487 -12.70 -15.21 22.09
CA TYR A 487 -13.72 -15.25 23.14
C TYR A 487 -13.47 -16.36 24.14
N LEU A 488 -13.13 -17.58 23.68
CA LEU A 488 -12.82 -18.68 24.58
C LEU A 488 -11.58 -18.41 25.46
N THR A 489 -10.55 -17.79 24.91
CA THR A 489 -9.37 -17.35 25.68
C THR A 489 -9.78 -16.34 26.76
N PHE A 490 -10.59 -15.34 26.42
CA PHE A 490 -11.16 -14.42 27.40
C PHE A 490 -11.97 -15.18 28.47
N TYR A 491 -12.89 -16.04 28.04
CA TYR A 491 -13.76 -16.82 28.92
C TYR A 491 -12.98 -17.61 29.96
N TYR A 492 -11.97 -18.37 29.53
CA TYR A 492 -11.18 -19.19 30.45
C TYR A 492 -10.31 -18.36 31.40
N LEU A 493 -9.63 -17.34 30.91
CA LEU A 493 -8.77 -16.48 31.75
C LEU A 493 -9.61 -15.69 32.76
N ALA A 494 -10.68 -15.06 32.33
CA ALA A 494 -11.53 -14.22 33.17
C ALA A 494 -12.27 -15.07 34.22
N ARG A 495 -12.82 -16.24 33.79
CA ARG A 495 -13.50 -17.17 34.70
C ARG A 495 -12.56 -17.77 35.75
N SER A 496 -11.28 -17.94 35.44
CA SER A 496 -10.31 -18.42 36.43
C SER A 496 -10.14 -17.45 37.60
N LEU A 497 -10.20 -16.13 37.36
CA LEU A 497 -10.14 -15.12 38.40
C LEU A 497 -11.44 -15.01 39.22
N ALA A 498 -12.56 -15.53 38.72
CA ALA A 498 -13.85 -15.54 39.43
C ALA A 498 -13.94 -16.66 40.45
N ARG A 499 -13.02 -17.65 40.45
CA ARG A 499 -13.00 -18.75 41.42
C ARG A 499 -12.59 -18.22 42.79
N PRO A 500 -13.33 -18.55 43.91
CA PRO A 500 -13.05 -18.07 45.24
C PRO A 500 -11.61 -18.36 45.73
N GLU A 501 -11.03 -19.47 45.23
CA GLU A 501 -9.67 -19.92 45.61
C GLU A 501 -8.56 -19.08 44.92
N ILE A 502 -8.86 -18.43 43.81
CA ILE A 502 -7.91 -17.68 42.97
C ILE A 502 -8.16 -16.18 42.98
N ASP A 503 -9.38 -15.76 43.40
CA ASP A 503 -9.84 -14.36 43.34
C ASP A 503 -8.77 -13.40 43.94
N PRO A 504 -8.13 -12.54 43.12
CA PRO A 504 -7.11 -11.59 43.61
C PRO A 504 -7.70 -10.42 44.37
N PHE A 505 -9.00 -10.15 44.21
CA PHE A 505 -9.69 -9.01 44.79
C PHE A 505 -10.38 -9.34 46.12
N GLY A 506 -10.63 -10.63 46.37
CA GLY A 506 -11.33 -11.12 47.55
C GLY A 506 -12.83 -10.75 47.55
N HIS A 507 -13.55 -11.29 48.53
CA HIS A 507 -15.01 -11.03 48.76
C HIS A 507 -15.95 -11.23 47.55
N GLY A 508 -15.58 -12.08 46.57
CA GLY A 508 -16.38 -12.36 45.39
C GLY A 508 -16.39 -11.20 44.38
N ILE A 509 -15.46 -10.24 44.50
CA ILE A 509 -15.34 -9.12 43.54
C ILE A 509 -14.89 -9.65 42.18
N GLY A 510 -14.02 -10.67 42.13
CA GLY A 510 -13.57 -11.30 40.91
C GLY A 510 -14.71 -11.84 40.06
N GLU A 511 -15.74 -12.43 40.67
CA GLU A 511 -16.95 -12.90 39.97
C GLU A 511 -17.74 -11.76 39.34
N LYS A 512 -17.96 -10.68 40.09
CA LYS A 512 -18.67 -9.48 39.58
C LYS A 512 -17.94 -8.80 38.42
N ILE A 513 -16.62 -8.73 38.48
CA ILE A 513 -15.79 -8.18 37.39
C ILE A 513 -15.89 -9.08 36.17
N TYR A 514 -15.82 -10.41 36.33
CA TYR A 514 -15.99 -11.37 35.25
C TYR A 514 -17.34 -11.20 34.56
N GLU A 515 -18.46 -11.12 35.33
CA GLU A 515 -19.78 -10.90 34.77
C GLU A 515 -19.84 -9.60 33.97
N ALA A 516 -19.38 -8.48 34.56
CA ALA A 516 -19.38 -7.19 33.89
C ALA A 516 -18.56 -7.21 32.59
N MET A 517 -17.37 -7.80 32.62
CA MET A 517 -16.51 -7.91 31.44
C MET A 517 -17.09 -8.84 30.39
N SER A 518 -17.79 -9.91 30.79
CA SER A 518 -18.47 -10.82 29.87
C SER A 518 -19.62 -10.16 29.13
N TYR A 519 -20.47 -9.41 29.85
CA TYR A 519 -21.56 -8.64 29.24
C TYR A 519 -21.00 -7.56 28.31
N LEU A 520 -19.93 -6.85 28.72
CA LEU A 520 -19.25 -5.86 27.90
C LEU A 520 -18.71 -6.48 26.60
N TYR A 521 -18.05 -7.64 26.70
CA TYR A 521 -17.49 -8.34 25.52
C TYR A 521 -18.58 -8.71 24.52
N VAL A 522 -19.67 -9.34 25.00
CA VAL A 522 -20.80 -9.74 24.14
C VAL A 522 -21.47 -8.51 23.51
N PHE A 523 -21.70 -7.46 24.30
CA PHE A 523 -22.25 -6.20 23.80
C PHE A 523 -21.40 -5.60 22.69
N LEU A 524 -20.06 -5.56 22.88
CA LEU A 524 -19.14 -5.03 21.88
C LEU A 524 -19.17 -5.86 20.59
N ILE A 525 -19.13 -7.18 20.68
CA ILE A 525 -19.20 -8.06 19.48
C ILE A 525 -20.51 -7.85 18.71
N CYS A 526 -21.66 -7.86 19.40
CA CYS A 526 -22.96 -7.59 18.77
C CYS A 526 -22.97 -6.20 18.11
N GLY A 527 -22.46 -5.19 18.79
CA GLY A 527 -22.33 -3.84 18.27
C GLY A 527 -21.44 -3.76 17.02
N GLN A 528 -20.35 -4.52 16.98
CA GLN A 528 -19.49 -4.60 15.78
C GLN A 528 -20.20 -5.20 14.57
N PHE A 529 -20.94 -6.29 14.75
CA PHE A 529 -21.72 -6.88 13.64
C PHE A 529 -22.78 -5.90 13.11
N ILE A 530 -23.53 -5.25 14.00
CA ILE A 530 -24.55 -4.26 13.62
C ILE A 530 -23.91 -3.10 12.84
N SER A 531 -22.84 -2.52 13.38
CA SER A 531 -22.16 -1.37 12.78
C SER A 531 -21.51 -1.72 11.45
N SER A 532 -20.94 -2.93 11.34
CA SER A 532 -20.24 -3.37 10.14
C SER A 532 -21.18 -3.68 8.99
N MET A 533 -22.42 -4.06 9.24
CA MET A 533 -23.40 -4.36 8.19
C MET A 533 -24.08 -3.13 7.58
N GLY A 534 -24.14 -2.01 8.29
CA GLY A 534 -24.91 -0.83 7.89
C GLY A 534 -24.09 0.43 7.61
N ASN A 535 -22.94 0.62 8.24
CA ASN A 535 -22.24 1.88 8.28
C ASN A 535 -20.84 1.83 7.65
N ARG A 536 -20.47 2.92 6.96
CA ARG A 536 -19.08 3.14 6.56
C ARG A 536 -18.24 3.57 7.77
N PRO A 537 -16.96 3.20 7.86
CA PRO A 537 -16.10 3.56 8.99
C PRO A 537 -16.02 5.06 9.23
N GLN A 538 -16.07 5.86 8.16
CA GLN A 538 -16.04 7.32 8.24
C GLN A 538 -17.28 7.89 8.97
N GLY A 539 -18.46 7.28 8.75
CA GLY A 539 -19.70 7.69 9.39
C GLY A 539 -19.82 7.28 10.86
N SER A 540 -19.12 6.21 11.25
CA SER A 540 -19.18 5.62 12.60
C SER A 540 -17.83 5.69 13.33
N LYS A 541 -16.99 6.67 13.01
CA LYS A 541 -15.63 6.82 13.57
C LYS A 541 -15.60 6.73 15.09
N ALA A 542 -16.49 7.47 15.76
CA ALA A 542 -16.54 7.51 17.23
C ALA A 542 -16.85 6.14 17.84
N MET A 543 -17.79 5.39 17.23
CA MET A 543 -18.18 4.07 17.70
C MET A 543 -17.04 3.06 17.56
N TYR A 544 -16.37 3.03 16.40
CA TYR A 544 -15.22 2.15 16.20
C TYR A 544 -14.06 2.50 17.13
N THR A 545 -13.79 3.80 17.34
CA THR A 545 -12.74 4.24 18.28
C THR A 545 -13.05 3.83 19.71
N LEU A 546 -14.30 4.05 20.17
CA LEU A 546 -14.73 3.64 21.51
C LEU A 546 -14.65 2.13 21.68
N SER A 547 -15.07 1.35 20.67
CA SER A 547 -14.96 -0.11 20.71
C SER A 547 -13.50 -0.58 20.79
N MET A 548 -12.58 0.06 20.06
CA MET A 548 -11.14 -0.26 20.13
C MET A 548 -10.58 0.01 21.55
N LEU A 549 -10.98 1.11 22.17
CA LEU A 549 -10.57 1.44 23.53
C LEU A 549 -11.12 0.42 24.55
N LEU A 550 -12.40 0.06 24.44
CA LEU A 550 -13.02 -0.91 25.35
C LEU A 550 -12.47 -2.32 25.17
N PHE A 551 -12.19 -2.76 23.95
CA PHE A 551 -11.46 -4.00 23.71
C PHE A 551 -10.01 -3.94 24.24
N GLY A 552 -9.38 -2.77 24.25
CA GLY A 552 -8.11 -2.53 24.92
C GLY A 552 -8.21 -2.75 26.44
N VAL A 553 -9.29 -2.28 27.09
CA VAL A 553 -9.54 -2.52 28.51
C VAL A 553 -9.73 -4.03 28.78
N ILE A 554 -10.49 -4.72 27.95
CA ILE A 554 -10.66 -6.19 28.07
C ILE A 554 -9.31 -6.88 27.94
N MET A 555 -8.46 -6.45 26.99
CA MET A 555 -7.12 -7.02 26.83
C MET A 555 -6.24 -6.76 28.05
N GLY A 556 -6.31 -5.58 28.63
CA GLY A 556 -5.62 -5.26 29.90
C GLY A 556 -6.04 -6.21 31.03
N TYR A 557 -7.34 -6.48 31.14
CA TYR A 557 -7.86 -7.44 32.10
C TYR A 557 -7.38 -8.88 31.83
N MET A 558 -7.37 -9.31 30.56
CA MET A 558 -6.84 -10.62 30.16
C MET A 558 -5.35 -10.77 30.47
N LEU A 559 -4.56 -9.72 30.23
CA LEU A 559 -3.12 -9.70 30.53
C LEU A 559 -2.87 -9.77 32.04
N PHE A 560 -3.66 -9.03 32.81
CA PHE A 560 -3.62 -9.10 34.27
C PHE A 560 -3.95 -10.54 34.75
N ALA A 561 -5.05 -11.13 34.22
CA ALA A 561 -5.43 -12.49 34.54
C ALA A 561 -4.33 -13.52 34.22
N ALA A 562 -3.78 -13.45 33.02
CA ALA A 562 -2.70 -14.32 32.58
C ALA A 562 -1.44 -14.19 33.45
N THR A 563 -1.03 -12.96 33.75
CA THR A 563 0.13 -12.68 34.61
C THR A 563 -0.08 -13.18 36.04
N TYR A 564 -1.24 -12.91 36.62
CA TYR A 564 -1.58 -13.33 37.98
C TYR A 564 -1.62 -14.84 38.13
N ILE A 565 -2.32 -15.55 37.21
CA ILE A 565 -2.42 -17.01 37.19
C ILE A 565 -1.00 -17.61 37.01
N THR A 566 -0.21 -17.09 36.07
CA THR A 566 1.18 -17.53 35.84
C THR A 566 2.04 -17.36 37.08
N THR A 567 1.97 -16.20 37.73
CA THR A 567 2.75 -15.93 38.96
C THR A 567 2.36 -16.88 40.08
N ARG A 568 1.06 -17.13 40.29
CA ARG A 568 0.61 -18.12 41.30
C ARG A 568 1.04 -19.54 40.97
N SER A 569 0.93 -19.95 39.70
CA SER A 569 1.40 -21.28 39.29
C SER A 569 2.90 -21.48 39.48
N ILE A 570 3.72 -20.45 39.18
CA ILE A 570 5.15 -20.47 39.45
C ILE A 570 5.43 -20.54 40.96
N GLN A 571 4.73 -19.75 41.78
CA GLN A 571 4.89 -19.78 43.24
C GLN A 571 4.50 -21.14 43.83
N ALA A 572 3.42 -21.75 43.33
CA ALA A 572 3.02 -23.09 43.76
C ALA A 572 4.07 -24.16 43.40
N ALA A 573 4.59 -24.09 42.16
CA ALA A 573 5.66 -24.95 41.70
C ALA A 573 6.92 -24.76 42.52
N LEU A 574 7.34 -23.53 42.85
CA LEU A 574 8.50 -23.23 43.67
C LEU A 574 8.35 -23.78 45.10
N LYS A 575 7.17 -23.71 45.71
CA LYS A 575 6.90 -24.33 47.04
C LYS A 575 7.04 -25.84 47.03
N GLU A 576 6.61 -26.50 45.96
CA GLU A 576 6.78 -27.94 45.75
C GLU A 576 8.28 -28.30 45.62
N PHE A 577 9.12 -27.35 45.11
CA PHE A 577 10.55 -27.53 44.97
C PHE A 577 11.34 -27.42 46.29
N GLU A 578 10.94 -26.55 47.19
CA GLU A 578 11.59 -26.42 48.49
C GLU A 578 11.59 -27.72 49.31
N HIS A 579 10.76 -28.69 48.94
CA HIS A 579 10.65 -30.02 49.56
C HIS A 579 11.45 -31.11 48.85
N SER A 580 12.11 -30.82 47.70
CA SER A 580 12.86 -31.81 46.91
C SER A 580 14.37 -31.51 46.95
N GLN A 581 15.17 -32.47 47.42
CA GLN A 581 16.61 -32.31 47.63
C GLN A 581 17.53 -32.55 46.42
N GLN A 582 17.01 -32.95 45.24
CA GLN A 582 17.85 -33.25 44.07
C GLN A 582 17.47 -32.42 42.83
N SER A 583 18.38 -31.61 42.31
CA SER A 583 18.20 -30.69 41.20
C SER A 583 17.68 -31.35 39.89
N TRP A 584 18.02 -32.61 39.64
CA TRP A 584 17.60 -33.32 38.44
C TRP A 584 16.16 -33.87 38.53
N GLU A 585 15.75 -34.35 39.69
CA GLU A 585 14.36 -34.77 39.95
C GLU A 585 13.44 -33.55 39.91
N VAL A 586 13.89 -32.42 40.40
CA VAL A 586 13.19 -31.13 40.29
C VAL A 586 12.93 -30.77 38.84
N PHE A 587 13.94 -30.82 37.98
CA PHE A 587 13.77 -30.53 36.54
C PHE A 587 12.78 -31.49 35.85
N GLN A 588 12.87 -32.79 36.16
CA GLN A 588 11.96 -33.78 35.64
C GLN A 588 10.49 -33.54 36.10
N THR A 589 10.29 -33.15 37.35
CA THR A 589 8.99 -32.84 37.93
C THR A 589 8.39 -31.57 37.29
N ILE A 590 9.22 -30.55 37.06
CA ILE A 590 8.82 -29.33 36.30
C ILE A 590 8.29 -29.70 34.91
N VAL A 591 9.09 -30.45 34.15
CA VAL A 591 8.74 -30.83 32.75
C VAL A 591 7.51 -31.76 32.71
N LYS A 592 7.30 -32.57 33.75
CA LYS A 592 6.13 -33.44 33.89
C LYS A 592 4.87 -32.69 34.35
N ASN A 593 5.01 -31.53 35.01
CA ASN A 593 3.84 -30.74 35.41
C ASN A 593 3.20 -30.09 34.20
N ALA A 594 2.01 -30.58 33.79
CA ALA A 594 1.33 -30.13 32.59
C ALA A 594 0.98 -28.64 32.63
N ALA A 595 0.51 -28.11 33.76
CA ALA A 595 0.15 -26.71 33.90
C ALA A 595 1.36 -25.78 33.72
N PHE A 596 2.51 -26.13 34.33
CA PHE A 596 3.74 -25.35 34.16
C PHE A 596 4.26 -25.41 32.73
N ARG A 597 4.28 -26.57 32.11
CA ARG A 597 4.69 -26.77 30.72
C ARG A 597 3.85 -25.94 29.77
N ASP A 598 2.53 -25.95 29.95
CA ASP A 598 1.60 -25.21 29.08
C ASP A 598 1.75 -23.70 29.23
N ILE A 599 2.04 -23.21 30.45
CA ILE A 599 2.36 -21.80 30.70
C ILE A 599 3.68 -21.40 30.00
N VAL A 600 4.74 -22.20 30.19
CA VAL A 600 6.04 -21.93 29.55
C VAL A 600 5.89 -21.96 28.02
N LEU A 601 5.13 -22.91 27.47
CA LEU A 601 4.87 -23.02 26.04
C LEU A 601 4.14 -21.78 25.51
N SER A 602 3.13 -21.31 26.24
CA SER A 602 2.37 -20.11 25.90
C SER A 602 3.23 -18.87 25.91
N LEU A 603 4.04 -18.68 26.95
CA LEU A 603 4.96 -17.54 27.06
C LEU A 603 6.03 -17.58 25.96
N LEU A 604 6.60 -18.75 25.69
CA LEU A 604 7.59 -18.92 24.65
C LEU A 604 7.01 -18.64 23.25
N SER A 605 5.83 -19.17 22.96
CA SER A 605 5.16 -18.97 21.65
C SER A 605 4.73 -17.53 21.41
N THR A 606 4.30 -16.83 22.45
CA THR A 606 3.72 -15.48 22.35
C THR A 606 4.77 -14.39 22.42
N TYR A 607 5.79 -14.56 23.25
CA TYR A 607 6.79 -13.53 23.53
C TYR A 607 8.23 -13.99 23.24
N GLY A 608 8.60 -15.18 23.70
CA GLY A 608 10.00 -15.63 23.68
C GLY A 608 10.56 -15.74 22.27
N LEU A 609 9.84 -16.37 21.36
CA LEU A 609 10.27 -16.54 19.96
C LEU A 609 10.37 -15.17 19.25
N TYR A 610 9.46 -14.23 19.51
CA TYR A 610 9.50 -12.90 18.91
C TYR A 610 10.69 -12.08 19.41
N ILE A 611 10.96 -12.09 20.72
CA ILE A 611 12.12 -11.41 21.32
C ILE A 611 13.41 -12.00 20.76
N LEU A 612 13.52 -13.33 20.76
CA LEU A 612 14.73 -14.03 20.29
C LEU A 612 15.01 -13.70 18.82
N MET A 613 14.00 -13.76 17.97
CA MET A 613 14.16 -13.45 16.54
C MET A 613 14.51 -11.97 16.32
N SER A 614 13.89 -11.06 17.06
CA SER A 614 14.21 -9.62 16.95
C SER A 614 15.67 -9.34 17.31
N ILE A 615 16.23 -10.04 18.32
CA ILE A 615 17.64 -9.96 18.69
C ILE A 615 18.54 -10.56 17.60
N LEU A 616 18.21 -11.75 17.08
CA LEU A 616 18.97 -12.41 16.02
C LEU A 616 19.01 -11.59 14.71
N TYR A 617 17.92 -10.86 14.42
CA TYR A 617 17.86 -9.94 13.27
C TYR A 617 18.54 -8.59 13.54
N LEU A 618 19.07 -8.36 14.77
CA LEU A 618 19.68 -7.11 15.23
C LEU A 618 18.72 -5.90 15.12
N ASP A 619 17.45 -6.12 15.29
CA ASP A 619 16.42 -5.08 15.23
C ASP A 619 15.38 -5.24 16.37
N PRO A 620 15.78 -5.08 17.65
CA PRO A 620 14.88 -5.27 18.80
C PRO A 620 14.02 -4.03 19.14
N TRP A 621 14.25 -2.87 18.52
CA TRP A 621 13.64 -1.59 18.91
C TRP A 621 12.13 -1.59 18.86
N HIS A 622 11.53 -2.28 17.89
CA HIS A 622 10.08 -2.38 17.76
C HIS A 622 9.42 -3.14 18.93
N MET A 623 10.16 -4.00 19.61
CA MET A 623 9.68 -4.67 20.84
C MET A 623 9.47 -3.69 22.00
N ILE A 624 10.26 -2.62 22.04
CA ILE A 624 10.14 -1.57 23.07
C ILE A 624 9.12 -0.52 22.66
N THR A 625 9.15 -0.08 21.40
CA THR A 625 8.37 1.08 20.94
C THR A 625 6.95 0.75 20.49
N SER A 626 6.67 -0.50 20.09
CA SER A 626 5.45 -0.83 19.36
C SER A 626 4.72 -2.09 19.87
N PHE A 627 5.40 -2.93 20.65
CA PHE A 627 4.85 -4.22 21.11
C PHE A 627 3.63 -4.06 22.01
N ILE A 628 3.70 -3.17 22.98
CA ILE A 628 2.60 -2.95 23.94
C ILE A 628 1.35 -2.44 23.22
N GLN A 629 1.50 -1.48 22.32
CA GLN A 629 0.38 -0.95 21.50
C GLN A 629 -0.23 -2.06 20.63
N TYR A 630 0.60 -2.89 20.00
CA TYR A 630 0.12 -4.03 19.22
C TYR A 630 -0.67 -5.02 20.09
N LEU A 631 -0.17 -5.33 21.29
CA LEU A 631 -0.81 -6.26 22.20
C LEU A 631 -2.21 -5.78 22.63
N PHE A 632 -2.33 -4.49 23.01
CA PHE A 632 -3.64 -3.90 23.33
C PHE A 632 -4.58 -3.78 22.14
N MET A 633 -4.04 -3.67 20.93
CA MET A 633 -4.83 -3.62 19.69
C MET A 633 -5.23 -5.01 19.19
N MET A 634 -4.65 -6.10 19.69
CA MET A 634 -4.88 -7.46 19.19
C MET A 634 -6.37 -7.87 19.17
N PRO A 635 -7.20 -7.62 20.21
CA PRO A 635 -8.62 -7.90 20.13
C PRO A 635 -9.34 -7.10 19.03
N SER A 636 -8.87 -5.89 18.74
CA SER A 636 -9.42 -5.07 17.67
C SER A 636 -9.12 -5.64 16.27
N TYR A 637 -7.94 -6.24 16.08
CA TYR A 637 -7.61 -6.95 14.85
C TYR A 637 -8.58 -8.12 14.62
N VAL A 638 -8.89 -8.89 15.68
CA VAL A 638 -9.77 -10.06 15.59
C VAL A 638 -11.24 -9.64 15.56
N ASN A 639 -11.70 -8.84 16.51
CA ASN A 639 -13.12 -8.60 16.75
C ASN A 639 -13.71 -7.42 15.97
N ILE A 640 -12.89 -6.48 15.51
CA ILE A 640 -13.34 -5.34 14.70
C ILE A 640 -12.97 -5.53 13.23
N LEU A 641 -11.68 -5.72 12.93
CA LEU A 641 -11.23 -5.75 11.54
C LEU A 641 -11.74 -6.97 10.77
N ASN A 642 -11.69 -8.18 11.37
CA ASN A 642 -12.24 -9.38 10.72
C ASN A 642 -13.76 -9.28 10.57
N VAL A 643 -14.49 -8.79 11.60
CA VAL A 643 -15.95 -8.61 11.51
C VAL A 643 -16.28 -7.63 10.39
N TYR A 644 -15.58 -6.48 10.34
CA TYR A 644 -15.81 -5.51 9.29
C TYR A 644 -15.47 -6.08 7.91
N ALA A 645 -14.36 -6.79 7.77
CA ALA A 645 -13.94 -7.39 6.52
C ALA A 645 -14.96 -8.40 5.99
N PHE A 646 -15.36 -9.39 6.81
CA PHE A 646 -16.32 -10.41 6.41
C PHE A 646 -17.72 -9.85 6.17
N CYS A 647 -18.17 -8.88 6.97
CA CYS A 647 -19.44 -8.19 6.74
C CYS A 647 -19.45 -7.34 5.45
N ASN A 648 -18.29 -7.01 4.88
CA ASN A 648 -18.16 -6.19 3.69
C ASN A 648 -17.45 -6.89 2.51
N THR A 649 -17.57 -8.21 2.40
CA THR A 649 -17.05 -8.99 1.26
C THR A 649 -17.71 -8.63 -0.08
N HIS A 650 -18.91 -8.03 -0.07
CA HIS A 650 -19.58 -7.52 -1.27
C HIS A 650 -18.94 -6.23 -1.82
N ASP A 651 -18.21 -5.49 -1.00
CA ASP A 651 -17.53 -4.27 -1.42
C ASP A 651 -16.13 -4.61 -1.98
N VAL A 652 -16.09 -4.83 -3.27
CA VAL A 652 -14.86 -5.08 -4.05
C VAL A 652 -14.28 -3.80 -4.65
N SER A 653 -14.68 -2.62 -4.14
CA SER A 653 -14.18 -1.34 -4.64
C SER A 653 -12.71 -1.11 -4.26
N TRP A 654 -11.94 -0.62 -5.22
CA TRP A 654 -10.60 -0.10 -5.04
C TRP A 654 -10.67 1.42 -4.83
N GLY A 655 -10.01 1.93 -3.81
CA GLY A 655 -9.88 3.36 -3.55
C GLY A 655 -10.62 3.84 -2.30
N THR A 656 -9.98 4.76 -1.58
CA THR A 656 -10.47 5.35 -0.32
C THR A 656 -10.84 6.82 -0.45
N LYS A 657 -10.54 7.45 -1.61
CA LYS A 657 -10.69 8.90 -1.79
C LYS A 657 -11.71 9.21 -2.88
N GLY A 658 -12.65 10.10 -2.55
CA GLY A 658 -13.87 10.37 -3.29
C GLY A 658 -13.72 10.92 -4.70
N ASP A 659 -14.82 10.77 -5.46
CA ASP A 659 -14.98 11.15 -6.85
C ASP A 659 -15.51 12.58 -6.94
N ASN A 660 -14.64 13.55 -7.26
CA ASN A 660 -15.05 14.88 -7.70
C ASN A 660 -14.03 15.37 -8.73
N SER A 661 -14.41 15.42 -10.00
CA SER A 661 -13.57 15.95 -11.07
C SER A 661 -14.34 16.91 -11.98
N VAL A 662 -13.73 18.05 -12.27
CA VAL A 662 -14.18 18.98 -13.32
C VAL A 662 -13.53 18.51 -14.62
N HIS A 663 -14.34 18.28 -15.65
CA HIS A 663 -13.85 17.88 -16.97
C HIS A 663 -13.34 19.12 -17.73
N THR A 664 -12.05 19.14 -18.08
CA THR A 664 -11.46 20.16 -18.94
C THR A 664 -11.23 19.58 -20.32
N ASP A 665 -11.84 20.15 -21.34
CA ASP A 665 -11.63 19.74 -22.73
C ASP A 665 -10.24 20.20 -23.20
N LEU A 666 -9.45 19.27 -23.75
CA LEU A 666 -8.11 19.51 -24.28
C LEU A 666 -8.12 19.87 -25.78
N GLY A 667 -9.28 19.79 -26.42
CA GLY A 667 -9.45 20.01 -27.86
C GLY A 667 -9.08 18.79 -28.72
N GLU A 668 -9.34 18.88 -30.00
CA GLU A 668 -9.18 17.81 -31.00
C GLU A 668 -8.05 18.14 -31.99
N ALA A 669 -7.25 17.15 -32.36
CA ALA A 669 -6.36 17.19 -33.52
C ALA A 669 -7.18 16.84 -34.78
N LYS A 670 -7.62 17.86 -35.52
CA LYS A 670 -8.48 17.70 -36.69
C LYS A 670 -7.72 17.16 -37.88
N LYS A 671 -8.32 16.19 -38.58
CA LYS A 671 -7.76 15.65 -39.83
C LYS A 671 -7.86 16.70 -40.93
N SER A 672 -6.73 17.09 -41.53
CA SER A 672 -6.68 18.08 -42.59
C SER A 672 -6.65 17.43 -43.99
N ASP A 673 -5.70 16.51 -44.23
CA ASP A 673 -5.61 15.80 -45.53
C ASP A 673 -4.76 14.51 -45.37
N GLY A 674 -5.32 13.38 -45.72
CA GLY A 674 -4.61 12.08 -45.65
C GLY A 674 -4.00 11.74 -44.29
N GLN A 675 -2.68 11.86 -44.15
CA GLN A 675 -1.90 11.59 -42.93
C GLN A 675 -1.56 12.85 -42.14
N VAL A 676 -2.12 14.02 -42.43
CA VAL A 676 -1.83 15.28 -41.78
C VAL A 676 -2.98 15.67 -40.86
N VAL A 677 -2.66 16.13 -39.66
CA VAL A 677 -3.59 16.67 -38.66
C VAL A 677 -3.19 18.10 -38.26
N GLU A 678 -4.18 18.93 -37.99
CA GLU A 678 -4.02 20.28 -37.44
C GLU A 678 -4.11 20.21 -35.92
N VAL A 679 -3.07 20.69 -35.24
CA VAL A 679 -2.97 20.67 -33.76
C VAL A 679 -2.65 22.07 -33.24
N GLU A 680 -3.41 22.51 -32.25
CA GLU A 680 -3.09 23.72 -31.51
C GLU A 680 -2.17 23.38 -30.34
N VAL A 681 -0.92 23.84 -30.39
CA VAL A 681 0.08 23.61 -29.34
C VAL A 681 0.89 24.88 -29.07
N PRO A 682 1.41 25.09 -27.84
CA PRO A 682 2.36 26.16 -27.59
C PRO A 682 3.67 25.83 -28.30
N ILE A 683 4.11 26.70 -29.22
CA ILE A 683 5.30 26.47 -30.05
C ILE A 683 6.37 27.53 -29.80
N THR A 684 5.93 28.73 -29.45
CA THR A 684 6.89 29.83 -29.21
C THR A 684 7.60 29.59 -27.89
N SER A 685 8.91 29.96 -27.83
CA SER A 685 9.67 29.87 -26.59
C SER A 685 9.07 30.73 -25.45
N ALA A 686 8.31 31.77 -25.81
CA ALA A 686 7.59 32.59 -24.84
C ALA A 686 6.43 31.82 -24.19
N ASP A 687 5.56 31.15 -24.96
CA ASP A 687 4.44 30.40 -24.45
C ASP A 687 4.88 29.20 -23.60
N ILE A 688 5.96 28.52 -24.02
CA ILE A 688 6.51 27.36 -23.31
C ILE A 688 7.11 27.81 -21.98
N ASN A 689 7.85 28.93 -21.96
CA ASN A 689 8.46 29.47 -20.74
C ASN A 689 7.39 29.99 -19.77
N GLU A 690 6.30 30.62 -20.27
CA GLU A 690 5.21 31.10 -19.45
C GLU A 690 4.47 29.95 -18.75
N ALA A 691 4.18 28.85 -19.47
CA ALA A 691 3.61 27.64 -18.87
C ALA A 691 4.52 27.03 -17.81
N TYR A 692 5.84 27.05 -18.03
CA TYR A 692 6.83 26.58 -17.07
C TYR A 692 6.87 27.44 -15.80
N ASP A 693 6.87 28.77 -15.95
CA ASP A 693 6.85 29.73 -14.83
C ASP A 693 5.55 29.62 -14.02
N ALA A 694 4.40 29.39 -14.68
CA ALA A 694 3.13 29.15 -14.01
C ALA A 694 3.20 27.91 -13.13
N ALA A 695 3.81 26.82 -13.62
CA ALA A 695 4.00 25.60 -12.84
C ALA A 695 4.89 25.81 -11.60
N ILE A 696 5.99 26.58 -11.73
CA ILE A 696 6.86 26.93 -10.60
C ILE A 696 6.10 27.77 -9.57
N THR A 697 5.31 28.74 -10.05
CA THR A 697 4.51 29.62 -9.18
C THR A 697 3.46 28.85 -8.40
N GLU A 698 2.80 27.85 -9.02
CA GLU A 698 1.82 26.97 -8.36
C GLU A 698 2.46 26.14 -7.25
N LEU A 699 3.67 25.60 -7.48
CA LEU A 699 4.41 24.85 -6.45
C LEU A 699 4.88 25.72 -5.29
N SER A 700 5.18 27.01 -5.53
CA SER A 700 5.61 27.95 -4.49
C SER A 700 4.49 28.43 -3.58
N GLN A 701 3.23 28.30 -4.02
CA GLN A 701 2.06 28.71 -3.24
C GLN A 701 1.67 27.65 -2.21
N LYS A 702 1.22 28.09 -1.02
CA LYS A 702 0.71 27.19 0.01
C LYS A 702 -0.56 26.48 -0.49
N LYS A 703 -0.61 25.16 -0.30
CA LYS A 703 -1.76 24.33 -0.70
C LYS A 703 -3.05 24.85 -0.08
N PRO A 704 -4.10 25.15 -0.86
CA PRO A 704 -5.39 25.53 -0.28
C PRO A 704 -6.00 24.32 0.42
N GLU A 705 -6.50 24.51 1.63
CA GLU A 705 -7.28 23.50 2.36
C GLU A 705 -8.62 23.31 1.65
N VAL A 706 -8.75 22.21 0.92
CA VAL A 706 -9.99 21.83 0.25
C VAL A 706 -10.80 20.95 1.18
N HIS A 707 -11.86 21.50 1.77
CA HIS A 707 -12.89 20.72 2.43
C HIS A 707 -13.69 19.91 1.40
N GLN A 708 -13.44 18.58 1.34
CA GLN A 708 -14.16 17.69 0.43
C GLN A 708 -15.59 17.44 0.95
N SER A 709 -16.59 17.96 0.26
CA SER A 709 -17.99 17.61 0.47
C SER A 709 -18.35 16.32 -0.29
N ARG A 710 -19.13 15.45 0.35
CA ARG A 710 -19.49 14.11 -0.17
C ARG A 710 -20.57 14.18 -1.25
N SER A 711 -20.41 13.41 -2.34
CA SER A 711 -21.38 13.30 -3.41
C SER A 711 -22.55 12.35 -3.08
N ALA A 712 -23.76 12.67 -3.64
CA ALA A 712 -25.00 11.92 -3.39
C ALA A 712 -25.04 10.51 -4.04
N ALA A 713 -24.19 10.22 -5.01
CA ALA A 713 -24.15 8.94 -5.74
C ALA A 713 -23.71 7.73 -4.87
N THR A 714 -23.06 8.01 -3.76
CA THR A 714 -22.53 6.97 -2.86
C THR A 714 -23.59 6.32 -1.97
N LYS A 715 -24.81 6.87 -1.97
CA LYS A 715 -25.91 6.34 -1.12
C LYS A 715 -26.64 5.15 -1.76
N GLN A 716 -26.52 4.96 -3.07
CA GLN A 716 -27.27 3.94 -3.81
C GLN A 716 -26.62 2.56 -3.81
N ASP A 717 -25.29 2.50 -3.65
CA ASP A 717 -24.54 1.23 -3.59
C ASP A 717 -24.78 0.40 -2.33
N ASP A 718 -25.37 1.03 -1.31
CA ASP A 718 -25.62 0.36 -0.02
C ASP A 718 -26.76 -0.66 -0.07
N TYR A 719 -27.56 -0.66 -1.14
CA TYR A 719 -28.76 -1.49 -1.24
C TYR A 719 -28.52 -2.94 -1.73
N TYR A 720 -27.40 -3.25 -2.38
CA TYR A 720 -27.14 -4.56 -3.01
C TYR A 720 -26.46 -5.59 -2.08
N ARG A 721 -26.64 -5.51 -0.78
CA ARG A 721 -25.81 -6.26 0.18
C ARG A 721 -26.35 -7.59 0.67
N ASN A 722 -27.30 -8.18 -0.03
CA ASN A 722 -28.02 -9.39 0.46
C ASN A 722 -27.15 -10.67 0.45
N PHE A 723 -26.10 -10.72 -0.37
CA PHE A 723 -25.25 -11.92 -0.47
C PHE A 723 -24.35 -12.15 0.75
N ARG A 724 -23.82 -11.07 1.36
CA ARG A 724 -22.95 -11.17 2.54
C ARG A 724 -23.63 -11.85 3.73
N THR A 725 -24.96 -11.77 3.81
CA THR A 725 -25.70 -12.32 4.94
C THR A 725 -25.48 -13.83 5.10
N ARG A 726 -25.39 -14.56 4.00
CA ARG A 726 -25.19 -16.03 4.04
C ARG A 726 -23.78 -16.40 4.52
N LEU A 727 -22.73 -15.70 4.02
CA LEU A 727 -21.35 -15.96 4.44
C LEU A 727 -21.18 -15.61 5.93
N VAL A 728 -21.68 -14.44 6.34
CA VAL A 728 -21.58 -13.96 7.72
C VAL A 728 -22.34 -14.91 8.66
N LEU A 729 -23.54 -15.37 8.29
CA LEU A 729 -24.30 -16.33 9.08
C LEU A 729 -23.57 -17.67 9.23
N ALA A 730 -22.97 -18.19 8.16
CA ALA A 730 -22.19 -19.42 8.23
C ALA A 730 -20.95 -19.26 9.14
N TRP A 731 -20.26 -18.12 9.00
CA TRP A 731 -19.08 -17.81 9.82
C TRP A 731 -19.44 -17.59 11.29
N MET A 732 -20.47 -16.77 11.59
CA MET A 732 -20.97 -16.56 12.94
C MET A 732 -21.52 -17.87 13.55
N GLY A 733 -22.28 -18.64 12.76
CA GLY A 733 -22.86 -19.90 13.19
C GLY A 733 -21.79 -20.92 13.59
N SER A 734 -20.75 -21.09 12.76
CA SER A 734 -19.66 -22.02 13.05
C SER A 734 -18.83 -21.59 14.27
N ASN A 735 -18.51 -20.29 14.41
CA ASN A 735 -17.82 -19.77 15.59
C ASN A 735 -18.71 -19.82 16.85
N GLY A 736 -20.02 -19.53 16.73
CA GLY A 736 -20.99 -19.65 17.82
C GLY A 736 -21.15 -21.09 18.29
N LEU A 737 -21.23 -22.06 17.37
CA LEU A 737 -21.26 -23.50 17.69
C LEU A 737 -19.97 -23.95 18.40
N LEU A 738 -18.81 -23.48 17.95
CA LEU A 738 -17.53 -23.74 18.63
C LEU A 738 -17.58 -23.24 20.08
N VAL A 739 -17.97 -21.97 20.28
CA VAL A 739 -18.05 -21.36 21.60
C VAL A 739 -19.07 -22.08 22.48
N ALA A 740 -20.29 -22.29 21.99
CA ALA A 740 -21.36 -22.98 22.73
C ALA A 740 -20.99 -24.42 23.09
N GLY A 741 -20.34 -25.13 22.15
CA GLY A 741 -19.86 -26.50 22.38
C GLY A 741 -18.81 -26.54 23.49
N ILE A 742 -17.75 -25.78 23.33
CA ILE A 742 -16.60 -25.79 24.27
C ILE A 742 -16.96 -25.22 25.64
N SER A 743 -17.88 -24.26 25.72
CA SER A 743 -18.35 -23.71 27.01
C SER A 743 -19.44 -24.52 27.70
N SER A 744 -20.00 -25.54 27.03
CA SER A 744 -21.03 -26.40 27.64
C SER A 744 -20.47 -27.24 28.78
N THR A 745 -21.21 -27.36 29.90
CA THR A 745 -20.79 -28.12 31.08
C THR A 745 -20.54 -29.62 30.78
N ARG A 746 -21.35 -30.23 29.90
CA ARG A 746 -21.19 -31.63 29.51
C ARG A 746 -19.88 -31.87 28.74
N LEU A 747 -19.50 -30.99 27.86
CA LEU A 747 -18.28 -31.13 27.08
C LEU A 747 -17.04 -30.72 27.91
N GLN A 748 -17.16 -29.77 28.83
CA GLN A 748 -16.09 -29.40 29.77
C GLN A 748 -15.67 -30.60 30.62
N ASP A 749 -16.63 -31.39 31.16
CA ASP A 749 -16.32 -32.59 31.95
C ASP A 749 -15.59 -33.66 31.10
N THR A 750 -15.93 -33.77 29.82
CA THR A 750 -15.28 -34.72 28.90
C THR A 750 -13.91 -34.22 28.43
N LEU A 751 -13.72 -32.88 28.29
CA LEU A 751 -12.48 -32.28 27.85
C LEU A 751 -11.49 -32.02 28.98
N THR A 752 -11.91 -32.23 30.25
CA THR A 752 -10.99 -32.13 31.38
C THR A 752 -10.12 -33.38 31.44
N LEU A 753 -8.81 -33.20 31.27
CA LEU A 753 -7.82 -34.26 31.34
C LEU A 753 -7.62 -34.72 32.79
N ALA A 754 -7.01 -35.90 33.00
CA ALA A 754 -6.76 -36.45 34.33
C ALA A 754 -5.90 -35.55 35.23
N ASP A 755 -5.18 -34.61 34.65
CA ASP A 755 -4.37 -33.61 35.35
C ASP A 755 -5.14 -32.30 35.64
N GLY A 756 -6.43 -32.25 35.37
CA GLY A 756 -7.28 -31.05 35.57
C GLY A 756 -7.14 -29.97 34.51
N SER A 757 -6.31 -30.17 33.48
CA SER A 757 -6.17 -29.25 32.36
C SER A 757 -7.27 -29.42 31.32
N ASN A 758 -7.58 -28.36 30.55
CA ASN A 758 -8.58 -28.44 29.49
C ASN A 758 -7.92 -28.83 28.16
N ALA A 759 -8.30 -29.99 27.62
CA ALA A 759 -7.73 -30.56 26.40
C ALA A 759 -7.84 -29.60 25.19
N TYR A 760 -8.92 -28.83 25.08
CA TYR A 760 -9.10 -27.87 24.00
C TYR A 760 -8.10 -26.70 24.09
N LEU A 761 -7.91 -26.12 25.29
CA LEU A 761 -6.91 -25.07 25.49
C LEU A 761 -5.51 -25.61 25.21
N ALA A 762 -5.17 -26.79 25.72
CA ALA A 762 -3.89 -27.43 25.43
C ALA A 762 -3.69 -27.60 23.90
N ALA A 763 -4.69 -28.12 23.19
CA ALA A 763 -4.62 -28.30 21.74
C ALA A 763 -4.39 -26.97 21.00
N ILE A 764 -5.09 -25.89 21.38
CA ILE A 764 -4.88 -24.56 20.77
C ILE A 764 -3.49 -24.02 21.07
N MET A 765 -3.04 -24.10 22.35
CA MET A 765 -1.71 -23.61 22.75
C MET A 765 -0.59 -24.36 22.02
N TRP A 766 -0.67 -25.69 21.93
CA TRP A 766 0.28 -26.50 21.18
C TRP A 766 0.26 -26.20 19.69
N SER A 767 -0.90 -25.95 19.11
CA SER A 767 -1.03 -25.59 17.69
C SER A 767 -0.42 -24.21 17.42
N VAL A 768 -0.71 -23.21 18.25
CA VAL A 768 -0.11 -21.86 18.14
C VAL A 768 1.41 -21.91 18.32
N PHE A 769 1.88 -22.71 19.30
CA PHE A 769 3.31 -22.94 19.46
C PHE A 769 3.92 -23.60 18.21
N GLY A 770 3.31 -24.65 17.70
CA GLY A 770 3.77 -25.36 16.50
C GLY A 770 3.88 -24.45 15.27
N LEU A 771 2.85 -23.62 15.02
CA LEU A 771 2.87 -22.63 13.96
C LEU A 771 3.96 -21.55 14.16
N SER A 772 4.14 -21.07 15.39
CA SER A 772 5.17 -20.08 15.73
C SER A 772 6.58 -20.67 15.62
N PHE A 773 6.75 -21.93 16.06
CA PHE A 773 8.01 -22.64 15.97
C PHE A 773 8.39 -22.96 14.51
N PHE A 774 7.44 -23.32 13.68
CA PHE A 774 7.65 -23.53 12.25
C PHE A 774 8.19 -22.27 11.58
N ARG A 775 7.58 -21.10 11.87
CA ARG A 775 8.06 -19.79 11.36
C ARG A 775 9.47 -19.48 11.89
N PHE A 776 9.71 -19.75 13.17
CA PHE A 776 11.00 -19.53 13.81
C PHE A 776 12.11 -20.36 13.14
N VAL A 777 11.90 -21.65 12.94
CA VAL A 777 12.86 -22.55 12.26
C VAL A 777 13.11 -22.08 10.83
N GLY A 778 12.07 -21.76 10.09
CA GLY A 778 12.18 -21.22 8.72
C GLY A 778 13.00 -19.93 8.68
N SER A 779 12.74 -19.02 9.60
CA SER A 779 13.45 -17.74 9.66
C SER A 779 14.93 -17.88 10.04
N ILE A 780 15.28 -18.77 10.98
CA ILE A 780 16.69 -19.10 11.30
C ILE A 780 17.37 -19.71 10.08
N THR A 781 16.70 -20.63 9.39
CA THR A 781 17.25 -21.25 8.17
C THR A 781 17.53 -20.17 7.11
N TYR A 782 16.63 -19.20 6.95
CA TYR A 782 16.86 -18.05 6.05
C TYR A 782 18.11 -17.25 6.46
N LEU A 783 18.27 -16.91 7.74
CA LEU A 783 19.46 -16.19 8.22
C LEU A 783 20.73 -16.97 7.90
N PHE A 784 20.74 -18.28 8.19
CA PHE A 784 21.88 -19.14 7.91
C PHE A 784 22.21 -19.15 6.41
N LEU A 785 21.23 -19.40 5.55
CA LEU A 785 21.42 -19.40 4.11
C LEU A 785 21.85 -18.01 3.56
N SER A 786 21.41 -16.93 4.18
CA SER A 786 21.77 -15.58 3.78
C SER A 786 23.26 -15.25 4.02
N LEU A 787 23.92 -15.90 5.00
CA LEU A 787 25.35 -15.75 5.26
C LEU A 787 26.21 -16.29 4.10
N PHE A 788 25.71 -17.26 3.34
CA PHE A 788 26.42 -17.90 2.22
C PHE A 788 25.99 -17.37 0.85
N SER A 789 24.99 -16.49 0.77
CA SER A 789 24.41 -16.02 -0.49
C SER A 789 24.93 -14.64 -0.94
N HIS A 790 26.05 -14.19 -0.41
CA HIS A 790 26.70 -12.92 -0.77
C HIS A 790 27.76 -13.05 -1.85
#